data_6c40e001b376e2084de517663e4ad3fb
#
_entry.id   6c40e001b376e2084de517663e4ad3fb
#
_cell.length_a   1.000
_cell.length_b   1.000
_cell.length_c   1.000
_cell.angle_alpha   90.00
_cell.angle_beta   90.00
_cell.angle_gamma   90.00
#
_symmetry.space_group_name_H-M   'P 1'
#
loop_
_entity.id
_entity.type
_entity.pdbx_description
1 polymer ?
#
loop_
_entity_poly.entity_id
_entity_poly.type
_entity_poly.pdbx_seq_one_letter_code
_entity_poly.pdbx_strand_id
1 'polypeptide(L)'
;MTSYVPGFCKRNHTMEALYVYGVGDHGGGPTRRDLERIMDMREWPLLPDIRFGRYHDYFQALEKNREEYPVVERELNYIFTGCYTTQSRIKNANRTAEDSFYDSEALGAMEYLCGESRSNRDGLLKGWRNIMFNQFHDILPGSCVDDTVSYSLGISQEAMSFGIACANRSMKAVGDQIDTSAMGYPDGRDSTSEGAGVGYNTMGTPMRSGQAASDGRKITEACRGKGNIRVYTLFNTTQYTRRETVEITLWDWQPSLCRTRVTDGEGKTVAFEVTKKDQSYWQHSFHKLLFTAQVPPFGYANYYIVEDELPVREPKMDEPRVHRMEDGVYVLENQKVRAVFDTGSMKLVSLTDKQNQKEMLDAPSGYFRYILEEDSQGYSAWVVGAYRKIEDLNEECAIRILDQKSSGIRQWITYQMDFHHSSLVVKVILDDQARMLRYKIQADWHETGTPGGMTPQLQFYMPFGYVSEKTRYDVPGGAVERESAGHDVPAVYYGAPLPVEEGSCLMLTSDSKYGYRTDKQAILINLLRAAYTPDRYPDQGFHHWELGVGVLPSSDWCEMMSQAMCFSHPLYAYSNSVHPGTFGQSFSFLKVDGQVKVAALKETEDGDGLLLRYYNCSEKEEQLEVESAGGWKEVSRSDAMENSGEKLADQGNVLTVRQAASSLECVKILYR
;
A
#
# COMPACT_ATOMS: atom_id res chain seq x y z
N MET A 1 -22.69 -28.29 29.01
CA MET A 1 -21.64 -29.18 29.54
C MET A 1 -21.97 -30.67 29.41
N THR A 2 -23.14 -31.17 29.83
CA THR A 2 -23.45 -32.60 29.82
C THR A 2 -23.41 -33.31 28.45
N SER A 3 -23.73 -32.62 27.38
CA SER A 3 -23.61 -33.16 26.02
C SER A 3 -22.32 -32.71 25.30
N TYR A 4 -21.88 -31.50 25.58
CA TYR A 4 -20.70 -30.90 24.90
C TYR A 4 -19.41 -31.62 25.28
N VAL A 5 -19.10 -31.74 26.59
CA VAL A 5 -17.83 -32.29 27.04
C VAL A 5 -17.65 -33.77 26.63
N PRO A 6 -18.61 -34.68 26.87
CA PRO A 6 -18.48 -36.06 26.39
C PRO A 6 -18.41 -36.15 24.85
N GLY A 7 -19.18 -35.32 24.14
CA GLY A 7 -19.14 -35.26 22.66
C GLY A 7 -17.81 -34.78 22.15
N PHE A 8 -17.23 -33.75 22.76
CA PHE A 8 -15.91 -33.22 22.41
C PHE A 8 -14.82 -34.26 22.67
N CYS A 9 -14.80 -34.84 23.87
CA CYS A 9 -13.80 -35.85 24.27
C CYS A 9 -13.84 -37.07 23.33
N LYS A 10 -15.05 -37.55 23.01
CA LYS A 10 -15.24 -38.68 22.09
C LYS A 10 -14.74 -38.37 20.66
N ARG A 11 -15.02 -37.19 20.14
CA ARG A 11 -14.58 -36.79 18.78
C ARG A 11 -13.07 -36.59 18.67
N ASN A 12 -12.46 -36.09 19.72
CA ASN A 12 -11.06 -35.69 19.68
C ASN A 12 -10.14 -36.69 20.42
N HIS A 13 -10.67 -37.85 20.84
CA HIS A 13 -9.93 -38.89 21.53
C HIS A 13 -9.15 -38.41 22.79
N THR A 14 -9.75 -37.44 23.51
CA THR A 14 -9.16 -36.84 24.70
C THR A 14 -10.03 -37.04 25.94
N MET A 15 -9.43 -37.03 27.10
CA MET A 15 -10.15 -37.05 28.40
C MET A 15 -10.32 -35.66 29.01
N GLU A 16 -9.75 -34.63 28.36
CA GLU A 16 -9.74 -33.26 28.84
C GLU A 16 -10.52 -32.36 27.88
N ALA A 17 -11.30 -31.42 28.42
CA ALA A 17 -11.98 -30.40 27.61
C ALA A 17 -11.88 -29.03 28.28
N LEU A 18 -11.50 -28.01 27.53
CA LEU A 18 -11.52 -26.62 27.98
C LEU A 18 -12.89 -26.00 27.72
N TYR A 19 -13.49 -25.40 28.73
CA TYR A 19 -14.71 -24.61 28.60
C TYR A 19 -14.45 -23.21 29.09
N VAL A 20 -14.41 -22.26 28.12
CA VAL A 20 -14.26 -20.83 28.40
C VAL A 20 -15.62 -20.24 28.72
N TYR A 21 -15.73 -19.42 29.75
CA TYR A 21 -16.98 -18.82 30.18
C TYR A 21 -16.78 -17.39 30.68
N GLY A 22 -17.87 -16.62 30.72
CA GLY A 22 -17.89 -15.21 31.09
C GLY A 22 -18.74 -14.40 30.12
N VAL A 23 -18.85 -13.10 30.36
CA VAL A 23 -19.57 -12.14 29.52
C VAL A 23 -18.59 -11.58 28.46
N GLY A 24 -18.21 -12.43 27.50
CA GLY A 24 -17.12 -12.17 26.56
C GLY A 24 -17.33 -10.97 25.67
N ASP A 25 -18.45 -10.94 24.92
CA ASP A 25 -18.74 -9.89 23.94
C ASP A 25 -18.93 -8.50 24.55
N HIS A 26 -19.15 -8.43 25.85
CA HIS A 26 -19.32 -7.15 26.58
C HIS A 26 -18.09 -6.79 27.42
N GLY A 27 -16.97 -7.48 27.21
CA GLY A 27 -15.72 -7.21 27.96
C GLY A 27 -15.81 -7.54 29.46
N GLY A 28 -16.76 -8.37 29.88
CA GLY A 28 -16.94 -8.78 31.27
C GLY A 28 -16.34 -10.16 31.54
N GLY A 29 -15.90 -10.37 32.78
CA GLY A 29 -15.51 -11.67 33.29
C GLY A 29 -16.72 -12.55 33.67
N PRO A 30 -16.47 -13.70 34.34
CA PRO A 30 -17.56 -14.54 34.84
C PRO A 30 -18.38 -13.80 35.90
N THR A 31 -19.69 -14.01 35.88
CA THR A 31 -20.57 -13.46 36.92
C THR A 31 -20.50 -14.30 38.20
N ARG A 32 -20.84 -13.69 39.30
CA ARG A 32 -20.96 -14.43 40.59
C ARG A 32 -21.90 -15.63 40.46
N ARG A 33 -23.02 -15.45 39.78
CA ARG A 33 -24.00 -16.51 39.51
C ARG A 33 -23.37 -17.70 38.74
N ASP A 34 -22.54 -17.39 37.73
CA ASP A 34 -21.87 -18.44 36.95
C ASP A 34 -20.88 -19.22 37.79
N LEU A 35 -20.12 -18.53 38.65
CA LEU A 35 -19.17 -19.19 39.59
C LEU A 35 -19.91 -20.09 40.59
N GLU A 36 -20.96 -19.58 41.24
CA GLU A 36 -21.77 -20.34 42.20
C GLU A 36 -22.37 -21.59 41.53
N ARG A 37 -22.89 -21.45 40.31
CA ARG A 37 -23.44 -22.56 39.54
C ARG A 37 -22.36 -23.60 39.17
N ILE A 38 -21.18 -23.20 38.75
CA ILE A 38 -20.08 -24.12 38.44
C ILE A 38 -19.62 -24.85 39.71
N MET A 39 -19.55 -24.15 40.81
CA MET A 39 -19.19 -24.77 42.10
C MET A 39 -20.22 -25.81 42.54
N ASP A 40 -21.54 -25.54 42.38
CA ASP A 40 -22.60 -26.49 42.63
C ASP A 40 -22.48 -27.72 41.71
N MET A 41 -22.27 -27.46 40.41
CA MET A 41 -22.14 -28.53 39.40
C MET A 41 -20.94 -29.46 39.65
N ARG A 42 -19.91 -29.02 40.31
CA ARG A 42 -18.73 -29.88 40.69
C ARG A 42 -19.12 -31.06 41.61
N GLU A 43 -20.17 -30.87 42.37
CA GLU A 43 -20.66 -31.90 43.30
C GLU A 43 -21.67 -32.90 42.63
N TRP A 44 -22.00 -32.67 41.36
CA TRP A 44 -22.98 -33.50 40.68
C TRP A 44 -22.37 -34.80 40.13
N PRO A 45 -22.84 -35.98 40.55
CA PRO A 45 -22.19 -37.25 40.24
C PRO A 45 -22.25 -37.67 38.76
N LEU A 46 -23.10 -36.99 37.95
CA LEU A 46 -23.25 -37.28 36.52
C LEU A 46 -22.43 -36.36 35.62
N LEU A 47 -21.70 -35.42 36.18
CA LEU A 47 -20.84 -34.52 35.45
C LEU A 47 -19.38 -34.95 35.47
N PRO A 48 -18.59 -34.61 34.46
CA PRO A 48 -17.14 -34.73 34.50
C PRO A 48 -16.56 -33.96 35.69
N ASP A 49 -15.33 -34.34 36.11
CA ASP A 49 -14.56 -33.55 37.10
C ASP A 49 -14.32 -32.13 36.56
N ILE A 50 -14.89 -31.13 37.22
CA ILE A 50 -14.80 -29.73 36.82
C ILE A 50 -13.74 -29.04 37.66
N ARG A 51 -12.72 -28.45 37.02
CA ARG A 51 -11.66 -27.67 37.65
C ARG A 51 -11.59 -26.29 37.10
N PHE A 52 -11.41 -25.28 37.95
CA PHE A 52 -10.98 -23.98 37.50
C PHE A 52 -9.47 -24.05 37.16
N GLY A 53 -9.11 -23.52 36.01
CA GLY A 53 -7.72 -23.58 35.52
C GLY A 53 -7.40 -22.44 34.56
N ARG A 54 -6.18 -22.39 34.15
CA ARG A 54 -5.68 -21.48 33.11
C ARG A 54 -5.55 -22.25 31.79
N TYR A 55 -5.47 -21.54 30.69
CA TYR A 55 -5.17 -22.13 29.38
C TYR A 55 -3.92 -23.00 29.43
N HIS A 56 -2.87 -22.51 30.09
CA HIS A 56 -1.61 -23.23 30.25
C HIS A 56 -1.80 -24.62 30.88
N ASP A 57 -2.60 -24.72 31.92
CA ASP A 57 -2.86 -25.99 32.62
C ASP A 57 -3.52 -27.03 31.72
N TYR A 58 -4.45 -26.56 30.85
CA TYR A 58 -5.10 -27.38 29.84
C TYR A 58 -4.11 -27.84 28.76
N PHE A 59 -3.30 -26.92 28.19
CA PHE A 59 -2.32 -27.30 27.18
C PHE A 59 -1.24 -28.23 27.73
N GLN A 60 -0.81 -28.06 28.97
CA GLN A 60 0.09 -29.01 29.61
C GLN A 60 -0.53 -30.42 29.78
N ALA A 61 -1.86 -30.50 29.98
CA ALA A 61 -2.54 -31.80 30.05
C ALA A 61 -2.59 -32.46 28.66
N LEU A 62 -2.84 -31.68 27.59
CA LEU A 62 -2.82 -32.19 26.22
C LEU A 62 -1.42 -32.60 25.75
N GLU A 63 -0.37 -31.90 26.16
CA GLU A 63 1.01 -32.18 25.75
C GLU A 63 1.45 -33.60 26.13
N LYS A 64 0.87 -34.18 27.16
CA LYS A 64 1.16 -35.57 27.61
C LYS A 64 0.83 -36.61 26.53
N ASN A 65 -0.13 -36.32 25.66
CA ASN A 65 -0.61 -37.20 24.61
C ASN A 65 -0.43 -36.56 23.21
N ARG A 66 0.55 -35.68 23.06
CA ARG A 66 0.80 -34.91 21.87
C ARG A 66 0.82 -35.74 20.58
N GLU A 67 1.41 -36.93 20.64
CA GLU A 67 1.55 -37.81 19.46
C GLU A 67 0.23 -38.41 18.99
N GLU A 68 -0.84 -38.35 19.80
CA GLU A 68 -2.16 -38.85 19.45
C GLU A 68 -3.01 -37.81 18.70
N TYR A 69 -2.57 -36.55 18.64
CA TYR A 69 -3.33 -35.48 17.97
C TYR A 69 -2.89 -35.27 16.54
N PRO A 70 -3.84 -34.95 15.64
CA PRO A 70 -3.51 -34.63 14.26
C PRO A 70 -2.70 -33.31 14.18
N VAL A 71 -1.71 -33.30 13.32
CA VAL A 71 -1.01 -32.06 12.94
C VAL A 71 -1.85 -31.32 11.92
N VAL A 72 -2.08 -30.03 12.14
CA VAL A 72 -2.81 -29.14 11.24
C VAL A 72 -1.85 -28.14 10.64
N GLU A 73 -1.59 -28.26 9.33
CA GLU A 73 -0.72 -27.37 8.56
C GLU A 73 -1.57 -26.53 7.61
N ARG A 74 -2.21 -25.49 8.13
CA ARG A 74 -3.01 -24.54 7.35
C ARG A 74 -3.21 -23.24 8.10
N GLU A 75 -3.59 -22.19 7.37
CA GLU A 75 -4.06 -20.96 7.99
C GLU A 75 -5.37 -21.22 8.78
N LEU A 76 -5.51 -20.59 9.95
CA LEU A 76 -6.68 -20.70 10.82
C LEU A 76 -7.65 -19.51 10.62
N ASN A 77 -7.74 -19.03 9.38
CA ASN A 77 -8.56 -17.90 8.98
C ASN A 77 -9.84 -18.37 8.22
N TYR A 78 -10.52 -17.48 7.51
CA TYR A 78 -11.66 -17.72 6.60
C TYR A 78 -13.03 -17.91 7.24
N ILE A 79 -13.24 -17.48 8.49
CA ILE A 79 -14.55 -17.50 9.13
C ILE A 79 -15.28 -16.17 8.90
N PHE A 80 -14.59 -15.04 9.12
CA PHE A 80 -15.14 -13.69 9.05
C PHE A 80 -14.68 -12.95 7.79
N THR A 81 -15.06 -13.48 6.64
CA THR A 81 -14.59 -12.99 5.33
C THR A 81 -15.08 -11.58 4.99
N GLY A 82 -16.19 -11.11 5.57
CA GLY A 82 -16.67 -9.74 5.43
C GLY A 82 -15.73 -8.69 6.03
N CYS A 83 -14.97 -9.08 7.07
CA CYS A 83 -14.00 -8.22 7.74
C CYS A 83 -12.87 -7.74 6.82
N TYR A 84 -12.63 -8.39 5.70
CA TYR A 84 -11.59 -7.96 4.75
C TYR A 84 -12.01 -6.74 3.92
N THR A 85 -13.31 -6.39 3.91
CA THR A 85 -13.84 -5.31 3.05
C THR A 85 -14.62 -4.26 3.83
N THR A 86 -15.40 -4.64 4.84
CA THR A 86 -16.30 -3.74 5.59
C THR A 86 -15.55 -2.56 6.20
N GLN A 87 -16.14 -1.35 6.17
CA GLN A 87 -15.53 -0.09 6.61
C GLN A 87 -14.22 0.22 5.86
N SER A 88 -14.32 0.40 4.57
CA SER A 88 -13.21 0.65 3.65
C SER A 88 -12.36 1.85 4.05
N ARG A 89 -12.95 2.90 4.68
CA ARG A 89 -12.21 4.08 5.16
C ARG A 89 -11.20 3.75 6.25
N ILE A 90 -11.56 2.88 7.20
CA ILE A 90 -10.64 2.44 8.26
C ILE A 90 -9.46 1.69 7.65
N LYS A 91 -9.72 0.82 6.68
CA LYS A 91 -8.68 0.05 5.97
C LYS A 91 -7.73 0.94 5.18
N ASN A 92 -8.29 1.94 4.49
CA ASN A 92 -7.50 2.94 3.78
C ASN A 92 -6.64 3.75 4.76
N ALA A 93 -7.21 4.23 5.86
CA ALA A 93 -6.48 4.98 6.88
C ALA A 93 -5.36 4.13 7.51
N ASN A 94 -5.61 2.85 7.82
CA ASN A 94 -4.60 1.95 8.36
C ASN A 94 -3.43 1.76 7.38
N ARG A 95 -3.73 1.41 6.11
CA ARG A 95 -2.68 1.21 5.10
C ARG A 95 -1.86 2.48 4.87
N THR A 96 -2.54 3.61 4.69
CA THR A 96 -1.87 4.89 4.46
C THR A 96 -0.97 5.27 5.64
N ALA A 97 -1.42 5.02 6.87
CA ALA A 97 -0.63 5.30 8.06
C ALA A 97 0.60 4.37 8.15
N GLU A 98 0.43 3.04 8.00
CA GLU A 98 1.54 2.08 8.02
C GLU A 98 2.63 2.43 7.00
N ASP A 99 2.24 2.66 5.75
CA ASP A 99 3.17 2.99 4.67
C ASP A 99 3.84 4.37 4.88
N SER A 100 3.10 5.38 5.39
CA SER A 100 3.65 6.69 5.73
C SER A 100 4.69 6.60 6.84
N PHE A 101 4.49 5.71 7.81
CA PHE A 101 5.43 5.50 8.89
C PHE A 101 6.67 4.73 8.44
N TYR A 102 6.50 3.72 7.58
CA TYR A 102 7.63 3.06 6.92
C TYR A 102 8.52 4.07 6.19
N ASP A 103 7.91 4.95 5.38
CA ASP A 103 8.62 5.98 4.64
C ASP A 103 9.30 6.99 5.58
N SER A 104 8.62 7.41 6.65
CA SER A 104 9.15 8.36 7.63
C SER A 104 10.33 7.81 8.41
N GLU A 105 10.31 6.54 8.78
CA GLU A 105 11.41 5.85 9.44
C GLU A 105 12.61 5.69 8.52
N ALA A 106 12.40 5.32 7.24
CA ALA A 106 13.46 5.23 6.25
C ALA A 106 14.12 6.59 5.99
N LEU A 107 13.34 7.66 5.88
CA LEU A 107 13.86 9.03 5.77
C LEU A 107 14.62 9.46 7.04
N GLY A 108 14.11 9.08 8.21
CA GLY A 108 14.81 9.31 9.49
C GLY A 108 16.16 8.58 9.59
N ALA A 109 16.23 7.35 9.04
CA ALA A 109 17.50 6.63 8.94
C ALA A 109 18.50 7.30 8.01
N MET A 110 18.05 7.89 6.88
CA MET A 110 18.89 8.69 6.01
C MET A 110 19.40 9.97 6.72
N GLU A 111 18.52 10.66 7.46
CA GLU A 111 18.89 11.82 8.30
C GLU A 111 19.95 11.43 9.33
N TYR A 112 19.79 10.31 10.03
CA TYR A 112 20.76 9.77 10.98
C TYR A 112 22.13 9.56 10.33
N LEU A 113 22.18 9.00 9.12
CA LEU A 113 23.42 8.76 8.36
C LEU A 113 24.09 10.04 7.86
N CYS A 114 23.36 11.14 7.75
CA CYS A 114 23.93 12.49 7.49
C CYS A 114 24.60 13.09 8.72
N GLY A 115 24.53 12.44 9.88
CA GLY A 115 25.07 12.97 11.13
C GLY A 115 24.15 13.95 11.85
N GLU A 116 22.95 14.15 11.37
CA GLU A 116 21.90 15.00 11.93
C GLU A 116 20.89 14.14 12.69
N SER A 117 21.14 13.85 13.96
CA SER A 117 20.15 13.13 14.77
C SER A 117 19.25 14.11 15.51
N ARG A 118 18.12 14.48 14.91
CA ARG A 118 16.99 15.10 15.60
C ARG A 118 15.95 14.04 15.82
N SER A 119 16.02 13.34 16.94
CA SER A 119 15.13 12.23 17.26
C SER A 119 13.66 12.58 17.02
N ASN A 120 13.06 11.92 16.01
CA ASN A 120 11.62 11.93 15.75
C ASN A 120 10.91 10.82 16.55
N ARG A 121 11.63 10.10 17.41
CA ARG A 121 11.18 8.87 18.08
C ARG A 121 9.86 9.00 18.82
N ASP A 122 9.70 10.04 19.65
CA ASP A 122 8.48 10.20 20.45
C ASP A 122 7.23 10.35 19.59
N GLY A 123 7.32 11.12 18.49
CA GLY A 123 6.23 11.30 17.54
C GLY A 123 5.90 10.01 16.79
N LEU A 124 6.93 9.31 16.29
CA LEU A 124 6.76 8.02 15.62
C LEU A 124 6.21 6.96 16.57
N LEU A 125 6.73 6.85 17.79
CA LEU A 125 6.22 5.91 18.80
C LEU A 125 4.76 6.17 19.13
N LYS A 126 4.35 7.43 19.33
CA LYS A 126 2.96 7.79 19.58
C LYS A 126 2.08 7.42 18.38
N GLY A 127 2.53 7.71 17.17
CA GLY A 127 1.78 7.37 15.96
C GLY A 127 1.65 5.86 15.74
N TRP A 128 2.71 5.07 15.93
CA TRP A 128 2.63 3.60 15.89
C TRP A 128 1.65 3.04 16.92
N ARG A 129 1.62 3.59 18.13
CA ARG A 129 0.62 3.19 19.14
C ARG A 129 -0.81 3.48 18.69
N ASN A 130 -1.04 4.62 18.04
CA ASN A 130 -2.33 4.97 17.46
C ASN A 130 -2.73 4.00 16.33
N ILE A 131 -1.80 3.66 15.43
CA ILE A 131 -2.02 2.69 14.35
C ILE A 131 -2.38 1.33 14.95
N MET A 132 -1.56 0.82 15.89
CA MET A 132 -1.78 -0.49 16.53
C MET A 132 -3.08 -0.54 17.35
N PHE A 133 -3.48 0.57 18.00
CA PHE A 133 -4.78 0.66 18.66
C PHE A 133 -5.93 0.44 17.67
N ASN A 134 -5.85 1.05 16.48
CA ASN A 134 -6.86 0.91 15.44
C ASN A 134 -6.83 -0.45 14.74
N GLN A 135 -5.80 -1.27 14.96
CA GLN A 135 -5.74 -2.67 14.50
C GLN A 135 -6.47 -3.64 15.44
N PHE A 136 -7.14 -3.13 16.48
CA PHE A 136 -8.02 -3.93 17.32
C PHE A 136 -9.06 -4.70 16.49
N HIS A 137 -9.39 -5.92 16.93
CA HIS A 137 -10.16 -6.90 16.15
C HIS A 137 -11.59 -6.51 15.77
N ASP A 138 -12.13 -5.41 16.29
CA ASP A 138 -13.40 -4.83 15.88
C ASP A 138 -13.25 -3.51 15.10
N ILE A 139 -12.11 -2.83 15.21
CA ILE A 139 -11.87 -1.57 14.49
C ILE A 139 -11.40 -1.86 13.06
N LEU A 140 -10.20 -2.42 12.88
CA LEU A 140 -9.67 -2.73 11.54
C LEU A 140 -10.58 -3.63 10.71
N PRO A 141 -11.22 -4.67 11.26
CA PRO A 141 -12.22 -5.46 10.54
C PRO A 141 -13.45 -4.68 10.09
N GLY A 142 -13.75 -3.54 10.70
CA GLY A 142 -14.91 -2.73 10.39
C GLY A 142 -16.20 -3.25 11.03
N SER A 143 -16.09 -4.08 12.06
CA SER A 143 -17.21 -4.62 12.83
C SER A 143 -17.52 -3.77 14.08
N CYS A 144 -17.24 -2.48 14.03
CA CYS A 144 -17.51 -1.52 15.09
C CYS A 144 -18.73 -0.63 14.76
N VAL A 145 -19.21 0.09 15.77
CA VAL A 145 -20.29 1.10 15.64
C VAL A 145 -19.75 2.39 15.06
N ASP A 146 -20.63 3.24 14.50
CA ASP A 146 -20.29 4.49 13.82
C ASP A 146 -19.44 5.45 14.66
N ASP A 147 -19.74 5.62 15.95
CA ASP A 147 -18.92 6.46 16.86
C ASP A 147 -17.47 6.00 16.92
N THR A 148 -17.24 4.67 16.89
CA THR A 148 -15.88 4.10 16.86
C THR A 148 -15.20 4.34 15.52
N VAL A 149 -15.93 4.30 14.40
CA VAL A 149 -15.41 4.64 13.08
C VAL A 149 -14.87 6.07 13.08
N SER A 150 -15.69 7.02 13.52
CA SER A 150 -15.32 8.44 13.59
C SER A 150 -14.09 8.66 14.50
N TYR A 151 -14.06 8.02 15.67
CA TYR A 151 -12.93 8.09 16.60
C TYR A 151 -11.64 7.51 15.99
N SER A 152 -11.71 6.32 15.39
CA SER A 152 -10.54 5.65 14.81
C SER A 152 -9.95 6.42 13.62
N LEU A 153 -10.78 7.04 12.79
CA LEU A 153 -10.32 7.90 11.71
C LEU A 153 -9.60 9.15 12.24
N GLY A 154 -10.09 9.74 13.34
CA GLY A 154 -9.41 10.85 14.03
C GLY A 154 -8.03 10.46 14.56
N ILE A 155 -7.90 9.29 15.20
CA ILE A 155 -6.62 8.75 15.69
C ILE A 155 -5.66 8.47 14.51
N SER A 156 -6.15 7.90 13.41
CA SER A 156 -5.33 7.67 12.21
C SER A 156 -4.83 8.98 11.61
N GLN A 157 -5.65 10.02 11.57
CA GLN A 157 -5.24 11.34 11.09
C GLN A 157 -4.16 11.96 11.99
N GLU A 158 -4.27 11.82 13.31
CA GLU A 158 -3.22 12.26 14.24
C GLU A 158 -1.90 11.51 13.95
N ALA A 159 -1.94 10.18 13.80
CA ALA A 159 -0.77 9.39 13.44
C ALA A 159 -0.12 9.88 12.13
N MET A 160 -0.90 10.01 11.07
CA MET A 160 -0.40 10.49 9.78
C MET A 160 0.23 11.89 9.87
N SER A 161 -0.31 12.77 10.72
CA SER A 161 0.27 14.10 10.96
C SER A 161 1.68 14.01 11.53
N PHE A 162 1.93 13.08 12.46
CA PHE A 162 3.28 12.82 12.98
C PHE A 162 4.20 12.26 11.88
N GLY A 163 3.76 11.25 11.13
CA GLY A 163 4.54 10.66 10.03
C GLY A 163 4.95 11.72 9.00
N ILE A 164 4.00 12.52 8.51
CA ILE A 164 4.26 13.58 7.54
C ILE A 164 5.23 14.63 8.09
N ALA A 165 5.05 15.06 9.35
CA ALA A 165 5.93 16.04 9.97
C ALA A 165 7.37 15.50 10.11
N CYS A 166 7.53 14.22 10.48
CA CYS A 166 8.81 13.55 10.56
C CYS A 166 9.47 13.45 9.17
N ALA A 167 8.75 12.96 8.17
CA ALA A 167 9.24 12.83 6.80
C ALA A 167 9.72 14.17 6.22
N ASN A 168 8.91 15.24 6.38
CA ASN A 168 9.29 16.58 5.92
C ASN A 168 10.56 17.10 6.60
N ARG A 169 10.70 16.86 7.90
CA ARG A 169 11.87 17.28 8.67
C ARG A 169 13.11 16.53 8.21
N SER A 170 13.02 15.22 8.05
CA SER A 170 14.15 14.40 7.60
C SER A 170 14.57 14.74 6.17
N MET A 171 13.59 14.92 5.23
CA MET A 171 13.93 15.36 3.87
C MET A 171 14.61 16.73 3.85
N LYS A 172 14.17 17.67 4.72
CA LYS A 172 14.83 18.96 4.85
C LYS A 172 16.25 18.80 5.38
N ALA A 173 16.45 18.04 6.46
CA ALA A 173 17.76 17.83 7.07
C ALA A 173 18.75 17.19 6.09
N VAL A 174 18.35 16.17 5.35
CA VAL A 174 19.15 15.56 4.28
C VAL A 174 19.36 16.57 3.15
N GLY A 175 18.31 17.25 2.72
CA GLY A 175 18.34 18.25 1.65
C GLY A 175 19.33 19.38 1.92
N ASP A 176 19.43 19.87 3.17
CA ASP A 176 20.35 20.92 3.60
C ASP A 176 21.85 20.49 3.50
N GLN A 177 22.13 19.18 3.43
CA GLN A 177 23.48 18.63 3.29
C GLN A 177 23.90 18.37 1.83
N ILE A 178 22.96 18.47 0.89
CA ILE A 178 23.22 18.18 -0.53
C ILE A 178 23.78 19.44 -1.21
N ASP A 179 24.88 19.29 -1.98
CA ASP A 179 25.31 20.36 -2.87
C ASP A 179 24.35 20.45 -4.07
N THR A 180 23.51 21.47 -4.07
CA THR A 180 22.55 21.75 -5.13
C THR A 180 22.99 22.84 -6.09
N SER A 181 24.25 23.28 -6.02
CA SER A 181 24.80 24.38 -6.83
C SER A 181 25.29 23.96 -8.22
N ALA A 182 25.13 22.69 -8.62
CA ALA A 182 25.69 22.14 -9.85
C ALA A 182 25.29 22.91 -11.14
N MET A 183 24.10 23.51 -11.18
CA MET A 183 23.62 24.31 -12.31
C MET A 183 23.84 25.83 -12.13
N GLY A 184 24.66 26.23 -11.15
CA GLY A 184 24.86 27.63 -10.78
C GLY A 184 23.81 28.16 -9.80
N TYR A 185 23.81 29.47 -9.58
CA TYR A 185 22.90 30.14 -8.66
C TYR A 185 21.79 30.87 -9.40
N PRO A 186 20.56 30.92 -8.86
CA PRO A 186 19.46 31.62 -9.48
C PRO A 186 19.69 33.14 -9.55
N ASP A 187 19.09 33.79 -10.52
CA ASP A 187 19.23 35.22 -10.82
C ASP A 187 18.51 36.17 -9.86
N GLY A 188 17.81 35.64 -8.87
CA GLY A 188 17.07 36.43 -7.86
C GLY A 188 15.71 36.93 -8.27
N ARG A 189 15.26 36.68 -9.52
CA ARG A 189 13.85 36.86 -9.92
C ARG A 189 12.96 35.97 -9.05
N ASP A 190 11.70 36.26 -8.92
CA ASP A 190 10.75 35.51 -8.09
C ASP A 190 11.12 35.38 -6.61
N SER A 191 11.74 36.38 -6.06
CA SER A 191 12.10 36.35 -4.62
C SER A 191 10.89 36.15 -3.68
N THR A 192 9.67 36.39 -4.19
CA THR A 192 8.42 36.20 -3.46
C THR A 192 7.83 34.80 -3.55
N SER A 193 8.37 33.95 -4.40
CA SER A 193 7.87 32.58 -4.58
C SER A 193 8.35 31.63 -3.48
N GLU A 194 9.40 31.99 -2.79
CA GLU A 194 9.94 31.21 -1.66
C GLU A 194 8.90 31.10 -0.54
N GLY A 195 8.52 29.88 -0.19
CA GLY A 195 7.44 29.63 0.75
C GLY A 195 6.03 29.55 0.13
N ALA A 196 5.91 29.79 -1.19
CA ALA A 196 4.67 29.50 -1.90
C ALA A 196 4.38 27.98 -1.82
N GLY A 197 3.12 27.62 -1.72
CA GLY A 197 2.74 26.23 -1.67
C GLY A 197 1.29 26.03 -1.33
N VAL A 198 0.83 24.82 -1.50
CA VAL A 198 -0.50 24.39 -1.09
C VAL A 198 -0.38 23.36 0.01
N GLY A 199 -1.26 23.49 0.98
CA GLY A 199 -1.48 22.44 1.95
C GLY A 199 -2.00 21.19 1.27
N TYR A 200 -1.98 20.15 2.03
CA TYR A 200 -2.45 18.84 1.68
C TYR A 200 -3.80 18.89 0.91
N ASN A 201 -3.79 18.26 -0.26
CA ASN A 201 -4.97 17.98 -1.08
C ASN A 201 -5.88 19.16 -1.50
N THR A 202 -5.39 20.38 -1.52
CA THR A 202 -6.24 21.54 -1.85
C THR A 202 -6.42 21.78 -3.36
N MET A 203 -5.68 21.07 -4.22
CA MET A 203 -5.67 21.30 -5.67
C MET A 203 -6.55 20.30 -6.43
N GLY A 204 -7.81 20.62 -6.54
CA GLY A 204 -8.72 19.99 -7.52
C GLY A 204 -9.61 18.88 -7.01
N THR A 205 -9.55 18.52 -5.73
CA THR A 205 -10.52 17.64 -5.10
C THR A 205 -11.21 18.38 -3.95
N PRO A 206 -12.54 18.54 -3.96
CA PRO A 206 -13.23 19.13 -2.82
C PRO A 206 -12.94 18.29 -1.58
N MET A 207 -12.34 18.88 -0.55
CA MET A 207 -12.22 18.22 0.76
C MET A 207 -13.63 17.98 1.29
N ARG A 208 -14.07 16.74 1.30
CA ARG A 208 -15.28 16.33 2.00
C ARG A 208 -14.89 15.72 3.34
N SER A 209 -15.75 15.96 4.34
CA SER A 209 -15.60 15.42 5.69
C SER A 209 -15.30 13.91 5.66
N GLY A 210 -14.23 13.48 6.31
CA GLY A 210 -13.80 12.11 6.42
C GLY A 210 -12.78 11.61 5.36
N GLN A 211 -12.47 12.41 4.33
CA GLN A 211 -11.49 12.02 3.31
C GLN A 211 -10.04 12.31 3.70
N ALA A 212 -9.81 13.22 4.63
CA ALA A 212 -8.44 13.61 4.99
C ALA A 212 -7.59 12.43 5.49
N ALA A 213 -8.21 11.47 6.16
CA ALA A 213 -7.51 10.26 6.62
C ALA A 213 -7.18 9.28 5.48
N SER A 214 -7.94 9.30 4.38
CA SER A 214 -7.75 8.40 3.25
C SER A 214 -6.81 8.94 2.18
N ASP A 215 -6.63 10.28 2.11
CA ASP A 215 -5.76 10.94 1.12
C ASP A 215 -4.30 11.08 1.60
N GLY A 216 -3.94 10.45 2.64
CA GLY A 216 -2.97 10.72 3.70
C GLY A 216 -1.50 10.84 3.40
N ARG A 217 -0.98 10.65 2.21
CA ARG A 217 0.48 10.64 2.02
C ARG A 217 1.09 11.87 1.38
N LYS A 218 0.32 12.87 1.06
CA LYS A 218 0.86 14.00 0.31
C LYS A 218 1.54 14.99 1.24
N ILE A 219 2.86 15.07 1.10
CA ILE A 219 3.68 16.12 1.65
C ILE A 219 3.25 17.46 1.04
N THR A 220 3.27 18.51 1.82
CA THR A 220 2.98 19.86 1.38
C THR A 220 3.84 20.24 0.18
N GLU A 221 3.22 20.59 -0.94
CA GLU A 221 3.91 21.05 -2.14
C GLU A 221 4.37 22.51 -1.93
N ALA A 222 5.43 22.71 -1.15
CA ALA A 222 6.00 24.03 -0.90
C ALA A 222 7.15 24.32 -1.88
N CYS A 223 7.23 25.56 -2.34
CA CYS A 223 8.37 26.06 -3.10
C CYS A 223 9.43 26.64 -2.17
N ARG A 224 10.67 26.16 -2.27
CA ARG A 224 11.81 26.70 -1.53
C ARG A 224 12.82 27.40 -2.42
N GLY A 225 12.78 27.16 -3.70
CA GLY A 225 13.64 27.79 -4.69
C GLY A 225 13.05 29.06 -5.30
N LYS A 226 13.90 29.86 -5.96
CA LYS A 226 13.54 31.09 -6.67
C LYS A 226 14.32 31.26 -7.96
N GLY A 227 13.98 32.28 -8.75
CA GLY A 227 14.68 32.67 -9.98
C GLY A 227 14.56 31.63 -11.10
N ASN A 228 15.53 31.59 -11.96
CA ASN A 228 15.57 30.80 -13.20
C ASN A 228 16.15 29.38 -13.02
N ILE A 229 16.42 28.97 -11.80
CA ILE A 229 16.87 27.61 -11.45
C ILE A 229 16.05 27.10 -10.28
N ARG A 230 15.42 25.93 -10.42
CA ARG A 230 14.70 25.21 -9.37
C ARG A 230 15.29 23.82 -9.22
N VAL A 231 15.40 23.36 -7.98
CA VAL A 231 15.93 22.04 -7.64
C VAL A 231 14.83 21.21 -6.98
N TYR A 232 14.67 20.00 -7.46
CA TYR A 232 13.82 18.99 -6.85
C TYR A 232 14.69 17.79 -6.46
N THR A 233 14.82 17.54 -5.17
CA THR A 233 15.45 16.35 -4.63
C THR A 233 14.38 15.27 -4.51
N LEU A 234 14.54 14.19 -5.26
CA LEU A 234 13.62 13.05 -5.24
C LEU A 234 14.17 12.00 -4.29
N PHE A 235 13.39 11.63 -3.28
CA PHE A 235 13.77 10.63 -2.28
C PHE A 235 13.10 9.29 -2.58
N ASN A 236 13.85 8.21 -2.38
CA ASN A 236 13.42 6.83 -2.48
C ASN A 236 13.60 6.14 -1.12
N THR A 237 12.50 5.70 -0.54
CA THR A 237 12.44 5.04 0.78
C THR A 237 12.50 3.52 0.69
N THR A 238 12.66 2.96 -0.52
CA THR A 238 12.67 1.52 -0.76
C THR A 238 14.07 0.99 -1.06
N GLN A 239 14.26 -0.32 -0.92
CA GLN A 239 15.50 -1.02 -1.26
C GLN A 239 15.78 -1.13 -2.76
N TYR A 240 14.84 -0.74 -3.62
CA TYR A 240 14.93 -0.92 -5.06
C TYR A 240 15.43 0.35 -5.74
N THR A 241 16.31 0.22 -6.74
CA THR A 241 16.55 1.33 -7.67
C THR A 241 15.27 1.59 -8.46
N ARG A 242 14.78 2.81 -8.43
CA ARG A 242 13.50 3.17 -9.05
C ARG A 242 13.71 4.00 -10.29
N ARG A 243 12.96 3.66 -11.33
CA ARG A 243 12.83 4.47 -12.54
C ARG A 243 11.35 4.69 -12.81
N GLU A 244 10.86 5.86 -12.47
CA GLU A 244 9.43 6.18 -12.44
C GLU A 244 9.11 7.55 -13.00
N THR A 245 7.86 7.70 -13.43
CA THR A 245 7.30 8.97 -13.82
C THR A 245 6.89 9.76 -12.57
N VAL A 246 7.47 10.96 -12.42
CA VAL A 246 7.23 11.87 -11.30
C VAL A 246 6.57 13.14 -11.81
N GLU A 247 5.54 13.59 -11.09
CA GLU A 247 4.93 14.91 -11.32
C GLU A 247 5.37 15.87 -10.22
N ILE A 248 5.90 17.04 -10.62
CA ILE A 248 6.28 18.12 -9.71
C ILE A 248 5.43 19.35 -9.93
N THR A 249 5.28 20.19 -8.90
CA THR A 249 4.62 21.49 -8.98
C THR A 249 5.66 22.59 -8.99
N LEU A 250 5.76 23.32 -10.10
CA LEU A 250 6.70 24.40 -10.33
C LEU A 250 5.99 25.74 -10.07
N TRP A 251 6.27 26.36 -8.93
CA TRP A 251 5.65 27.57 -8.46
C TRP A 251 6.34 28.83 -9.02
N ASP A 252 5.53 29.85 -9.39
CA ASP A 252 5.96 31.19 -9.81
C ASP A 252 7.14 31.18 -10.78
N TRP A 253 7.11 30.30 -11.75
CA TRP A 253 8.13 30.17 -12.78
C TRP A 253 8.00 31.29 -13.80
N GLN A 254 8.94 32.24 -13.80
CA GLN A 254 8.93 33.41 -14.69
C GLN A 254 9.41 33.13 -16.11
N PRO A 255 10.40 32.25 -16.36
CA PRO A 255 10.81 31.92 -17.71
C PRO A 255 9.68 31.30 -18.52
N SER A 256 9.69 31.55 -19.84
CA SER A 256 8.75 30.86 -20.73
C SER A 256 8.98 29.37 -20.74
N LEU A 257 7.90 28.56 -20.76
CA LEU A 257 7.99 27.09 -20.83
C LEU A 257 8.75 26.61 -22.08
N CYS A 258 8.73 27.37 -23.18
CA CYS A 258 9.53 27.05 -24.36
C CYS A 258 11.06 27.30 -24.18
N ARG A 259 11.45 27.94 -23.08
CA ARG A 259 12.84 28.11 -22.65
C ARG A 259 13.15 27.31 -21.39
N THR A 260 12.28 26.39 -21.02
CA THR A 260 12.45 25.54 -19.83
C THR A 260 13.04 24.20 -20.24
N ARG A 261 14.02 23.75 -19.47
CA ARG A 261 14.66 22.45 -19.61
C ARG A 261 14.70 21.75 -18.25
N VAL A 262 14.44 20.45 -18.27
CA VAL A 262 14.65 19.57 -17.11
C VAL A 262 15.96 18.83 -17.30
N THR A 263 16.80 18.80 -16.27
CA THR A 263 18.05 18.04 -16.29
C THR A 263 18.17 17.17 -15.05
N ASP A 264 18.91 16.07 -15.15
CA ASP A 264 19.39 15.35 -13.98
C ASP A 264 20.55 16.12 -13.30
N GLY A 265 21.06 15.55 -12.21
CA GLY A 265 22.15 16.14 -11.44
C GLY A 265 23.48 16.26 -12.19
N GLU A 266 23.68 15.52 -13.29
CA GLU A 266 24.85 15.59 -14.15
C GLU A 266 24.69 16.64 -15.28
N GLY A 267 23.55 17.30 -15.36
CA GLY A 267 23.22 18.28 -16.40
C GLY A 267 22.68 17.66 -17.70
N LYS A 268 22.46 16.36 -17.74
CA LYS A 268 21.86 15.69 -18.90
C LYS A 268 20.37 16.03 -19.00
N THR A 269 19.94 16.43 -20.19
CA THR A 269 18.54 16.77 -20.46
C THR A 269 17.63 15.55 -20.31
N VAL A 270 16.56 15.75 -19.57
CA VAL A 270 15.47 14.78 -19.35
C VAL A 270 14.23 15.27 -20.09
N ALA A 271 13.60 14.40 -20.86
CA ALA A 271 12.34 14.73 -21.51
C ALA A 271 11.24 14.96 -20.45
N PHE A 272 10.42 15.98 -20.67
CA PHE A 272 9.32 16.31 -19.77
C PHE A 272 8.06 16.71 -20.52
N GLU A 273 6.93 16.68 -19.85
CA GLU A 273 5.62 17.14 -20.31
C GLU A 273 5.03 18.13 -19.32
N VAL A 274 4.19 19.04 -19.81
CA VAL A 274 3.43 19.95 -18.96
C VAL A 274 2.01 19.41 -18.83
N THR A 275 1.63 18.98 -17.61
CA THR A 275 0.31 18.43 -17.36
C THR A 275 -0.71 19.50 -16.95
N LYS A 276 -0.24 20.58 -16.33
CA LYS A 276 -1.04 21.78 -16.01
C LYS A 276 -0.22 23.03 -16.27
N LYS A 277 -0.81 24.00 -16.96
CA LYS A 277 -0.16 25.28 -17.29
C LYS A 277 -0.96 26.45 -16.72
N ASP A 278 -0.24 27.50 -16.28
CA ASP A 278 -0.80 28.77 -15.83
C ASP A 278 -1.94 28.63 -14.81
N GLN A 279 -1.79 27.69 -13.89
CA GLN A 279 -2.71 27.53 -12.77
C GLN A 279 -2.43 28.60 -11.71
N SER A 280 -3.41 28.97 -10.92
CA SER A 280 -3.25 29.95 -9.84
C SER A 280 -3.84 29.46 -8.52
N TYR A 281 -3.18 29.84 -7.41
CA TYR A 281 -3.63 29.57 -6.06
C TYR A 281 -3.08 30.67 -5.13
N TRP A 282 -3.96 31.38 -4.42
CA TRP A 282 -3.57 32.44 -3.46
C TRP A 282 -2.55 33.45 -4.01
N GLN A 283 -2.77 34.00 -5.21
CA GLN A 283 -1.91 34.96 -5.89
C GLN A 283 -0.56 34.40 -6.39
N HIS A 284 -0.31 33.11 -6.25
CA HIS A 284 0.82 32.41 -6.84
C HIS A 284 0.37 31.66 -8.09
N SER A 285 1.23 31.63 -9.10
CA SER A 285 1.03 30.80 -10.30
C SER A 285 1.82 29.50 -10.18
N PHE A 286 1.37 28.46 -10.89
CA PHE A 286 2.12 27.22 -10.97
C PHE A 286 1.88 26.46 -12.27
N HIS A 287 2.87 25.63 -12.59
CA HIS A 287 2.78 24.60 -13.63
C HIS A 287 2.98 23.23 -12.98
N LYS A 288 2.45 22.17 -13.61
CA LYS A 288 2.83 20.80 -13.25
C LYS A 288 3.64 20.20 -14.38
N LEU A 289 4.81 19.69 -14.04
CA LEU A 289 5.74 19.06 -14.96
C LEU A 289 5.84 17.57 -14.64
N LEU A 290 5.86 16.75 -15.67
CA LEU A 290 5.95 15.31 -15.61
C LEU A 290 7.22 14.85 -16.33
N PHE A 291 8.04 14.03 -15.67
CA PHE A 291 9.25 13.46 -16.27
C PHE A 291 9.58 12.10 -15.64
N THR A 292 10.40 11.30 -16.33
CA THR A 292 10.88 10.02 -15.79
C THR A 292 12.16 10.25 -15.01
N ALA A 293 12.13 9.91 -13.73
CA ALA A 293 13.27 10.02 -12.82
C ALA A 293 13.88 8.64 -12.53
N GLN A 294 15.18 8.62 -12.23
CA GLN A 294 15.88 7.46 -11.69
C GLN A 294 16.49 7.83 -10.34
N VAL A 295 16.17 7.03 -9.30
CA VAL A 295 16.57 7.30 -7.91
C VAL A 295 17.12 6.01 -7.28
N PRO A 296 18.33 6.05 -6.68
CA PRO A 296 18.92 4.86 -6.06
C PRO A 296 18.16 4.42 -4.79
N PRO A 297 18.37 3.18 -4.30
CA PRO A 297 17.72 2.65 -3.12
C PRO A 297 18.10 3.41 -1.86
N PHE A 298 17.16 3.58 -0.93
CA PHE A 298 17.35 4.31 0.33
C PHE A 298 18.25 5.54 0.13
N GLY A 299 17.80 6.43 -0.76
CA GLY A 299 18.63 7.54 -1.20
C GLY A 299 17.85 8.61 -1.95
N TYR A 300 18.59 9.42 -2.70
CA TYR A 300 17.98 10.51 -3.45
C TYR A 300 18.70 10.76 -4.79
N ALA A 301 18.05 11.54 -5.66
CA ALA A 301 18.62 12.13 -6.85
C ALA A 301 18.04 13.53 -7.08
N ASN A 302 18.89 14.48 -7.50
CA ASN A 302 18.48 15.84 -7.85
C ASN A 302 18.07 15.94 -9.31
N TYR A 303 17.01 16.74 -9.53
CA TYR A 303 16.55 17.18 -10.84
C TYR A 303 16.43 18.70 -10.83
N TYR A 304 16.84 19.32 -11.93
CA TYR A 304 16.85 20.77 -12.06
C TYR A 304 15.90 21.22 -13.15
N ILE A 305 15.17 22.28 -12.87
CA ILE A 305 14.38 23.02 -13.86
C ILE A 305 15.15 24.31 -14.10
N VAL A 306 15.63 24.50 -15.33
CA VAL A 306 16.52 25.62 -15.70
C VAL A 306 15.98 26.37 -16.90
N GLU A 307 16.23 27.69 -16.93
CA GLU A 307 16.00 28.49 -18.11
C GLU A 307 17.11 28.27 -19.14
N ASP A 308 16.74 27.98 -20.38
CA ASP A 308 17.69 27.87 -21.49
C ASP A 308 17.85 29.21 -22.21
N GLU A 309 19.03 29.49 -22.74
CA GLU A 309 19.31 30.73 -23.51
C GLU A 309 18.53 30.75 -24.83
N LEU A 310 18.37 29.61 -25.47
CA LEU A 310 17.62 29.45 -26.72
C LEU A 310 16.29 28.77 -26.48
N PRO A 311 15.24 29.10 -27.27
CA PRO A 311 13.99 28.36 -27.17
C PRO A 311 14.22 26.88 -27.45
N VAL A 312 13.99 26.06 -26.45
CA VAL A 312 13.79 24.62 -26.61
C VAL A 312 12.41 24.48 -27.25
N ARG A 313 12.25 23.53 -28.17
CA ARG A 313 10.95 23.25 -28.83
C ARG A 313 9.84 23.26 -27.78
N GLU A 314 8.76 24.03 -28.00
CA GLU A 314 7.63 24.05 -27.07
C GLU A 314 7.30 22.63 -26.64
N PRO A 315 7.28 22.35 -25.31
CA PRO A 315 6.75 21.09 -24.85
C PRO A 315 5.33 21.00 -25.42
N LYS A 316 5.07 19.97 -26.22
CA LYS A 316 3.73 19.75 -26.75
C LYS A 316 2.79 19.64 -25.56
N MET A 317 2.02 20.68 -25.31
CA MET A 317 0.80 20.53 -24.54
C MET A 317 -0.14 19.73 -25.44
N ASP A 318 -0.25 18.46 -25.19
CA ASP A 318 -1.38 17.72 -25.70
C ASP A 318 -2.60 18.23 -24.92
N GLU A 319 -3.31 19.20 -25.49
CA GLU A 319 -4.67 19.45 -25.04
C GLU A 319 -5.41 18.11 -25.07
N PRO A 320 -6.20 17.79 -24.04
CA PRO A 320 -7.03 16.61 -24.08
C PRO A 320 -7.93 16.69 -25.30
N ARG A 321 -7.52 16.10 -26.40
CA ARG A 321 -8.32 15.99 -27.60
C ARG A 321 -9.16 14.74 -27.42
N VAL A 322 -10.46 14.91 -27.39
CA VAL A 322 -11.38 13.82 -27.63
C VAL A 322 -11.18 13.41 -29.09
N HIS A 323 -10.15 12.62 -29.35
CA HIS A 323 -10.00 11.97 -30.64
C HIS A 323 -11.21 11.07 -30.85
N ARG A 324 -11.88 11.20 -31.95
CA ARG A 324 -12.88 10.23 -32.38
C ARG A 324 -12.15 8.90 -32.49
N MET A 325 -12.49 7.97 -31.58
CA MET A 325 -11.89 6.65 -31.56
C MET A 325 -12.26 5.95 -32.85
N GLU A 326 -11.26 5.61 -33.62
CA GLU A 326 -11.45 4.80 -34.84
C GLU A 326 -11.52 3.33 -34.33
N ASP A 327 -12.45 2.56 -34.90
CA ASP A 327 -12.63 1.13 -34.69
C ASP A 327 -13.13 0.64 -33.31
N GLY A 328 -13.70 1.48 -32.44
CA GLY A 328 -14.31 1.04 -31.18
C GLY A 328 -13.33 0.57 -30.08
N VAL A 329 -12.04 0.84 -30.22
CA VAL A 329 -11.01 0.49 -29.22
C VAL A 329 -10.13 1.67 -28.83
N TYR A 330 -9.60 1.61 -27.61
CA TYR A 330 -8.60 2.56 -27.09
C TYR A 330 -7.37 1.83 -26.61
N VAL A 331 -6.17 2.31 -26.96
CA VAL A 331 -4.90 1.63 -26.68
C VAL A 331 -4.03 2.49 -25.76
N LEU A 332 -3.57 1.87 -24.68
CA LEU A 332 -2.46 2.35 -23.85
C LEU A 332 -1.27 1.42 -24.09
N GLU A 333 -0.13 1.98 -24.49
CA GLU A 333 1.03 1.16 -24.84
C GLU A 333 2.35 1.85 -24.48
N ASN A 334 3.27 1.10 -23.88
CA ASN A 334 4.66 1.46 -23.69
C ASN A 334 5.58 0.34 -24.20
N GLN A 335 6.85 0.35 -23.78
CA GLN A 335 7.82 -0.68 -24.21
C GLN A 335 7.56 -2.05 -23.59
N LYS A 336 6.84 -2.13 -22.47
CA LYS A 336 6.65 -3.35 -21.68
C LYS A 336 5.26 -3.95 -21.78
N VAL A 337 4.24 -3.11 -21.89
CA VAL A 337 2.84 -3.51 -21.81
C VAL A 337 2.04 -2.85 -22.95
N ARG A 338 1.11 -3.61 -23.53
CA ARG A 338 0.08 -3.11 -24.42
C ARG A 338 -1.29 -3.50 -23.88
N ALA A 339 -2.14 -2.52 -23.63
CA ALA A 339 -3.50 -2.68 -23.13
C ALA A 339 -4.51 -2.10 -24.11
N VAL A 340 -5.48 -2.88 -24.51
CA VAL A 340 -6.55 -2.50 -25.47
C VAL A 340 -7.89 -2.55 -24.76
N PHE A 341 -8.60 -1.43 -24.77
CA PHE A 341 -9.93 -1.29 -24.17
C PHE A 341 -11.00 -1.22 -25.26
N ASP A 342 -12.11 -1.92 -25.09
CA ASP A 342 -13.33 -1.67 -25.81
C ASP A 342 -13.96 -0.35 -25.34
N THR A 343 -14.25 0.56 -26.27
CA THR A 343 -14.73 1.91 -25.90
C THR A 343 -16.20 1.97 -25.49
N GLY A 344 -16.97 0.95 -25.82
CA GLY A 344 -18.38 0.83 -25.41
C GLY A 344 -18.54 0.43 -23.95
N SER A 345 -17.70 -0.50 -23.49
CA SER A 345 -17.76 -1.07 -22.15
C SER A 345 -16.58 -0.67 -21.24
N MET A 346 -15.50 -0.12 -21.80
CA MET A 346 -14.23 0.15 -21.11
C MET A 346 -13.60 -1.09 -20.46
N LYS A 347 -13.94 -2.28 -20.94
CA LYS A 347 -13.24 -3.53 -20.57
C LYS A 347 -11.94 -3.67 -21.34
N LEU A 348 -10.95 -4.27 -20.70
CA LEU A 348 -9.75 -4.76 -21.38
C LEU A 348 -10.11 -5.95 -22.27
N VAL A 349 -9.85 -5.83 -23.58
CA VAL A 349 -10.05 -6.90 -24.56
C VAL A 349 -8.74 -7.54 -24.98
N SER A 350 -7.59 -6.91 -24.68
CA SER A 350 -6.26 -7.48 -24.81
C SER A 350 -5.32 -6.82 -23.80
N LEU A 351 -4.45 -7.62 -23.20
CA LEU A 351 -3.40 -7.17 -22.30
C LEU A 351 -2.14 -8.02 -22.56
N THR A 352 -1.15 -7.43 -23.20
CA THR A 352 0.03 -8.15 -23.69
C THR A 352 1.26 -7.82 -22.85
N ASP A 353 1.97 -8.84 -22.36
CA ASP A 353 3.37 -8.73 -21.95
C ASP A 353 4.23 -8.67 -23.21
N LYS A 354 4.80 -7.51 -23.51
CA LYS A 354 5.63 -7.29 -24.69
C LYS A 354 7.02 -7.93 -24.59
N GLN A 355 7.50 -8.23 -23.40
CA GLN A 355 8.78 -8.88 -23.20
C GLN A 355 8.72 -10.34 -23.65
N ASN A 356 7.68 -11.06 -23.23
CA ASN A 356 7.49 -12.46 -23.56
C ASN A 356 6.53 -12.70 -24.75
N GLN A 357 6.00 -11.63 -25.34
CA GLN A 357 5.00 -11.67 -26.42
C GLN A 357 3.77 -12.50 -26.03
N LYS A 358 3.36 -12.40 -24.75
CA LYS A 358 2.29 -13.20 -24.15
C LYS A 358 1.01 -12.38 -24.01
N GLU A 359 -0.10 -12.87 -24.61
CA GLU A 359 -1.43 -12.37 -24.29
C GLU A 359 -1.87 -12.93 -22.93
N MET A 360 -2.34 -12.04 -22.06
CA MET A 360 -2.70 -12.37 -20.68
C MET A 360 -4.19 -12.64 -20.51
N LEU A 361 -5.01 -12.35 -21.53
CA LEU A 361 -6.47 -12.46 -21.48
C LEU A 361 -6.98 -13.43 -22.56
N ASP A 362 -8.05 -14.14 -22.25
CA ASP A 362 -8.84 -14.94 -23.19
C ASP A 362 -10.32 -14.49 -23.24
N ALA A 363 -10.69 -13.55 -22.39
CA ALA A 363 -12.02 -12.94 -22.31
C ALA A 363 -11.90 -11.46 -21.88
N PRO A 364 -12.93 -10.61 -22.12
CA PRO A 364 -12.97 -9.24 -21.63
C PRO A 364 -12.80 -9.18 -20.12
N SER A 365 -11.96 -8.24 -19.64
CA SER A 365 -11.41 -8.23 -18.30
C SER A 365 -11.32 -6.82 -17.72
N GLY A 366 -10.94 -6.68 -16.43
CA GLY A 366 -10.68 -5.39 -15.79
C GLY A 366 -11.93 -4.52 -15.65
N TYR A 367 -13.03 -5.06 -15.13
CA TYR A 367 -14.31 -4.40 -15.02
C TYR A 367 -14.94 -4.47 -13.62
N PHE A 368 -15.97 -3.66 -13.39
CA PHE A 368 -16.64 -3.57 -12.10
C PHE A 368 -17.89 -4.43 -12.05
N ARG A 369 -18.09 -5.09 -10.93
CA ARG A 369 -19.28 -5.92 -10.64
C ARG A 369 -20.00 -5.38 -9.42
N TYR A 370 -21.32 -5.27 -9.54
CA TYR A 370 -22.21 -5.05 -8.40
C TYR A 370 -22.81 -6.38 -7.97
N ILE A 371 -22.65 -6.68 -6.71
CA ILE A 371 -23.07 -7.96 -6.13
C ILE A 371 -24.18 -7.69 -5.11
N LEU A 372 -25.21 -8.50 -5.15
CA LEU A 372 -26.17 -8.63 -4.05
C LEU A 372 -25.94 -9.97 -3.37
N GLU A 373 -25.47 -9.93 -2.14
CA GLU A 373 -25.28 -11.09 -1.30
C GLU A 373 -26.41 -11.25 -0.29
N GLU A 374 -26.83 -12.50 -0.06
CA GLU A 374 -27.85 -12.82 0.93
C GLU A 374 -27.20 -13.02 2.30
N ASP A 375 -27.58 -12.19 3.25
CA ASP A 375 -27.20 -12.39 4.64
C ASP A 375 -28.23 -13.25 5.36
N SER A 376 -27.94 -14.54 5.47
CA SER A 376 -28.76 -15.50 6.20
C SER A 376 -28.46 -15.55 7.71
N GLN A 377 -27.39 -14.91 8.19
CA GLN A 377 -26.91 -15.06 9.55
C GLN A 377 -27.08 -13.79 10.42
N GLY A 378 -27.36 -12.64 9.83
CA GLY A 378 -27.50 -11.36 10.54
C GLY A 378 -26.17 -10.74 10.99
N TYR A 379 -25.04 -11.27 10.56
CA TYR A 379 -23.68 -10.79 10.89
C TYR A 379 -23.03 -10.12 9.69
N SER A 380 -23.70 -9.11 9.12
CA SER A 380 -23.35 -8.55 7.82
C SER A 380 -21.93 -7.94 7.75
N ALA A 381 -21.37 -7.40 8.83
CA ALA A 381 -19.98 -6.90 8.82
C ALA A 381 -18.95 -8.03 8.80
N TRP A 382 -19.25 -9.17 9.43
CA TRP A 382 -18.30 -10.27 9.62
C TRP A 382 -18.32 -11.29 8.49
N VAL A 383 -19.51 -11.64 7.96
CA VAL A 383 -19.65 -12.78 7.07
C VAL A 383 -20.14 -12.34 5.70
N VAL A 384 -19.45 -12.78 4.65
CA VAL A 384 -19.92 -12.65 3.26
C VAL A 384 -20.94 -13.76 2.99
N GLY A 385 -22.12 -13.36 2.56
CA GLY A 385 -23.23 -14.27 2.21
C GLY A 385 -23.09 -14.87 0.80
N ALA A 386 -24.08 -15.67 0.43
CA ALA A 386 -24.14 -16.23 -0.91
C ALA A 386 -24.49 -15.15 -1.94
N TYR A 387 -23.75 -15.08 -3.05
CA TYR A 387 -24.05 -14.17 -4.15
C TYR A 387 -25.34 -14.60 -4.85
N ARG A 388 -26.37 -13.76 -4.80
CA ARG A 388 -27.69 -13.99 -5.40
C ARG A 388 -27.84 -13.29 -6.73
N LYS A 389 -27.21 -12.15 -6.90
CA LYS A 389 -27.19 -11.41 -8.17
C LYS A 389 -25.79 -10.87 -8.39
N ILE A 390 -25.36 -10.93 -9.63
CA ILE A 390 -24.10 -10.34 -10.10
C ILE A 390 -24.45 -9.51 -11.33
N GLU A 391 -24.17 -8.23 -11.29
CA GLU A 391 -24.35 -7.29 -12.39
C GLU A 391 -22.98 -6.86 -12.91
N ASP A 392 -22.78 -6.89 -14.22
CA ASP A 392 -21.62 -6.36 -14.89
C ASP A 392 -21.85 -4.88 -15.20
N LEU A 393 -21.34 -4.01 -14.35
CA LEU A 393 -21.58 -2.57 -14.48
C LEU A 393 -21.05 -1.99 -15.79
N ASN A 394 -19.98 -2.55 -16.31
CA ASN A 394 -19.39 -2.08 -17.56
C ASN A 394 -20.21 -2.44 -18.79
N GLU A 395 -21.09 -3.47 -18.71
CA GLU A 395 -22.06 -3.82 -19.78
C GLU A 395 -23.42 -3.18 -19.56
N GLU A 396 -23.85 -3.08 -18.30
CA GLU A 396 -25.22 -2.66 -17.97
C GLU A 396 -25.38 -1.15 -17.87
N CYS A 397 -24.28 -0.41 -17.63
CA CYS A 397 -24.30 1.04 -17.47
C CYS A 397 -23.77 1.78 -18.70
N ALA A 398 -24.29 2.98 -18.94
CA ALA A 398 -23.76 3.84 -19.97
C ALA A 398 -22.37 4.39 -19.58
N ILE A 399 -21.38 4.14 -20.42
CA ILE A 399 -20.03 4.64 -20.24
C ILE A 399 -19.90 6.03 -20.86
N ARG A 400 -19.44 7.00 -20.08
CA ARG A 400 -19.15 8.35 -20.54
C ARG A 400 -17.66 8.62 -20.43
N ILE A 401 -16.96 8.75 -21.56
CA ILE A 401 -15.55 9.11 -21.60
C ILE A 401 -15.42 10.61 -21.31
N LEU A 402 -14.58 10.98 -20.33
CA LEU A 402 -14.38 12.34 -19.87
C LEU A 402 -13.15 12.98 -20.49
N ASP A 403 -12.01 12.28 -20.48
CA ASP A 403 -10.77 12.70 -21.10
C ASP A 403 -9.87 11.51 -21.47
N GLN A 404 -8.87 11.76 -22.32
CA GLN A 404 -7.93 10.73 -22.74
C GLN A 404 -6.64 11.31 -23.31
N LYS A 405 -5.56 10.54 -23.23
CA LYS A 405 -4.27 10.81 -23.88
C LYS A 405 -3.55 9.51 -24.21
N SER A 406 -3.27 9.26 -25.49
CA SER A 406 -2.72 7.99 -25.97
C SER A 406 -1.21 8.02 -26.28
N SER A 407 -0.50 9.10 -25.93
CA SER A 407 0.93 9.23 -26.22
C SER A 407 1.66 10.01 -25.14
N GLY A 408 3.00 9.91 -25.14
CA GLY A 408 3.87 10.65 -24.23
C GLY A 408 4.31 9.86 -23.00
N ILE A 409 4.85 10.56 -22.01
CA ILE A 409 5.40 9.98 -20.78
C ILE A 409 4.31 9.32 -19.94
N ARG A 410 3.11 9.89 -19.94
CA ARG A 410 1.92 9.35 -19.30
C ARG A 410 0.77 9.30 -20.28
N GLN A 411 0.17 8.15 -20.40
CA GLN A 411 -1.03 7.89 -21.19
C GLN A 411 -2.17 7.57 -20.24
N TRP A 412 -3.41 7.96 -20.63
CA TRP A 412 -4.59 7.65 -19.79
C TRP A 412 -5.90 7.69 -20.58
N ILE A 413 -6.91 7.09 -19.99
CA ILE A 413 -8.31 7.31 -20.32
C ILE A 413 -9.11 7.47 -19.04
N THR A 414 -10.02 8.44 -19.00
CA THR A 414 -10.93 8.68 -17.87
C THR A 414 -12.36 8.48 -18.32
N TYR A 415 -13.11 7.69 -17.60
CA TYR A 415 -14.52 7.45 -17.87
C TYR A 415 -15.35 7.48 -16.59
N GLN A 416 -16.65 7.68 -16.75
CA GLN A 416 -17.65 7.67 -15.68
C GLN A 416 -18.76 6.69 -16.01
N MET A 417 -19.30 6.05 -14.98
CA MET A 417 -20.53 5.28 -15.00
C MET A 417 -21.38 5.61 -13.78
N ASP A 418 -22.69 5.61 -13.96
CA ASP A 418 -23.68 5.78 -12.90
C ASP A 418 -24.49 4.49 -12.79
N PHE A 419 -24.68 3.99 -11.55
CA PHE A 419 -25.40 2.74 -11.28
C PHE A 419 -26.20 2.85 -9.99
N HIS A 420 -27.41 2.33 -10.00
CA HIS A 420 -28.31 2.39 -8.84
C HIS A 420 -28.36 3.80 -8.20
N HIS A 421 -27.81 3.97 -6.99
CA HIS A 421 -27.73 5.25 -6.27
C HIS A 421 -26.31 5.82 -6.25
N SER A 422 -25.39 5.20 -6.95
CA SER A 422 -23.94 5.43 -6.87
C SER A 422 -23.34 5.77 -8.22
N SER A 423 -22.09 6.27 -8.19
CA SER A 423 -21.32 6.54 -9.40
C SER A 423 -19.84 6.21 -9.23
N LEU A 424 -19.17 5.90 -10.34
CA LEU A 424 -17.73 5.73 -10.44
C LEU A 424 -17.14 6.66 -11.48
N VAL A 425 -16.01 7.31 -11.13
CA VAL A 425 -15.10 7.93 -12.09
C VAL A 425 -13.80 7.15 -12.04
N VAL A 426 -13.39 6.61 -13.17
CA VAL A 426 -12.22 5.74 -13.30
C VAL A 426 -11.23 6.35 -14.27
N LYS A 427 -9.99 6.57 -13.82
CA LYS A 427 -8.88 6.99 -14.68
C LYS A 427 -7.87 5.86 -14.74
N VAL A 428 -7.72 5.27 -15.93
CA VAL A 428 -6.70 4.26 -16.20
C VAL A 428 -5.47 4.92 -16.75
N ILE A 429 -4.31 4.68 -16.15
CA ILE A 429 -3.03 5.32 -16.47
C ILE A 429 -2.01 4.25 -16.83
N LEU A 430 -1.22 4.52 -17.87
CA LEU A 430 0.02 3.79 -18.16
C LEU A 430 1.16 4.80 -18.31
N ASP A 431 2.12 4.74 -17.43
CA ASP A 431 3.34 5.54 -17.50
C ASP A 431 4.40 4.88 -18.38
N ASP A 432 5.29 5.69 -18.94
CA ASP A 432 6.47 5.18 -19.64
C ASP A 432 7.30 4.31 -18.67
N GLN A 433 7.84 3.19 -19.17
CA GLN A 433 8.59 2.21 -18.39
C GLN A 433 7.79 1.42 -17.34
N ALA A 434 6.52 1.69 -17.07
CA ALA A 434 5.71 0.94 -16.11
C ALA A 434 5.33 -0.45 -16.66
N ARG A 435 5.25 -1.45 -15.76
CA ARG A 435 4.64 -2.76 -16.03
C ARG A 435 3.20 -2.86 -15.52
N MET A 436 2.66 -1.76 -15.01
CA MET A 436 1.41 -1.75 -14.29
C MET A 436 0.49 -0.66 -14.84
N LEU A 437 -0.73 -1.03 -15.17
CA LEU A 437 -1.84 -0.09 -15.34
C LEU A 437 -2.30 0.38 -13.97
N ARG A 438 -2.40 1.69 -13.76
CA ARG A 438 -2.97 2.28 -12.53
C ARG A 438 -4.40 2.71 -12.78
N TYR A 439 -5.34 2.16 -12.01
CA TYR A 439 -6.74 2.56 -11.98
C TYR A 439 -6.95 3.48 -10.79
N LYS A 440 -7.06 4.79 -11.03
CA LYS A 440 -7.48 5.76 -10.01
C LYS A 440 -9.00 5.83 -10.02
N ILE A 441 -9.60 5.43 -8.92
CA ILE A 441 -11.05 5.25 -8.84
C ILE A 441 -11.61 6.21 -7.79
N GLN A 442 -12.62 6.96 -8.18
CA GLN A 442 -13.45 7.77 -7.29
C GLN A 442 -14.85 7.19 -7.31
N ALA A 443 -15.39 6.91 -6.15
CA ALA A 443 -16.75 6.42 -5.98
C ALA A 443 -17.57 7.40 -5.13
N ASP A 444 -18.79 7.68 -5.57
CA ASP A 444 -19.81 8.27 -4.71
C ASP A 444 -20.82 7.15 -4.40
N TRP A 445 -20.65 6.51 -3.23
CA TRP A 445 -21.32 5.28 -2.86
C TRP A 445 -22.51 5.54 -1.94
N HIS A 446 -23.72 5.13 -2.36
CA HIS A 446 -24.96 5.36 -1.62
C HIS A 446 -25.81 4.09 -1.47
N GLU A 447 -25.22 2.92 -1.63
CA GLU A 447 -25.92 1.66 -1.45
C GLU A 447 -26.06 1.29 0.02
N THR A 448 -27.17 0.62 0.36
CA THR A 448 -27.46 0.23 1.74
C THR A 448 -27.90 -1.22 1.82
N GLY A 449 -27.32 -1.97 2.75
CA GLY A 449 -27.79 -3.31 3.09
C GLY A 449 -29.08 -3.28 3.90
N THR A 450 -29.83 -4.35 3.87
CA THR A 450 -31.12 -4.47 4.55
C THR A 450 -31.14 -5.70 5.46
N PRO A 451 -31.51 -5.55 6.76
CA PRO A 451 -31.64 -6.71 7.66
C PRO A 451 -32.59 -7.76 7.10
N GLY A 452 -32.10 -9.00 7.01
CA GLY A 452 -32.85 -10.11 6.41
C GLY A 452 -33.07 -9.99 4.90
N GLY A 453 -32.38 -9.05 4.26
CA GLY A 453 -32.42 -8.82 2.81
C GLY A 453 -31.06 -9.04 2.16
N MET A 454 -30.65 -8.11 1.29
CA MET A 454 -29.41 -8.21 0.53
C MET A 454 -28.38 -7.20 1.03
N THR A 455 -27.12 -7.58 0.96
CA THR A 455 -25.96 -6.71 1.22
C THR A 455 -25.30 -6.39 -0.11
N PRO A 456 -25.35 -5.12 -0.57
CA PRO A 456 -24.65 -4.66 -1.77
C PRO A 456 -23.14 -4.69 -1.59
N GLN A 457 -22.43 -5.09 -2.66
CA GLN A 457 -20.97 -5.10 -2.72
C GLN A 457 -20.49 -4.63 -4.08
N LEU A 458 -19.38 -3.89 -4.12
CA LEU A 458 -18.67 -3.48 -5.33
C LEU A 458 -17.36 -4.25 -5.44
N GLN A 459 -17.08 -4.81 -6.61
CA GLN A 459 -15.86 -5.57 -6.89
C GLN A 459 -15.20 -5.08 -8.18
N PHE A 460 -13.85 -5.16 -8.22
CA PHE A 460 -13.08 -5.13 -9.48
C PHE A 460 -12.72 -6.55 -9.87
N TYR A 461 -13.11 -6.97 -11.06
CA TYR A 461 -13.03 -8.36 -11.52
C TYR A 461 -12.11 -8.46 -12.74
N MET A 462 -11.15 -9.39 -12.68
CA MET A 462 -10.10 -9.56 -13.66
C MET A 462 -9.98 -11.02 -14.10
N PRO A 463 -10.76 -11.48 -15.10
CA PRO A 463 -10.48 -12.72 -15.82
C PRO A 463 -9.11 -12.72 -16.48
N PHE A 464 -8.47 -13.88 -16.59
CA PHE A 464 -7.17 -14.03 -17.22
C PHE A 464 -7.08 -15.33 -18.05
N GLY A 465 -6.20 -15.32 -19.08
CA GLY A 465 -6.11 -16.33 -20.13
C GLY A 465 -5.18 -17.51 -19.81
N TYR A 466 -5.02 -17.88 -18.53
CA TYR A 466 -4.27 -19.07 -18.12
C TYR A 466 -4.93 -19.73 -16.92
N VAL A 467 -4.54 -20.96 -16.62
CA VAL A 467 -5.06 -21.68 -15.44
C VAL A 467 -4.13 -21.43 -14.26
N SER A 468 -4.73 -21.02 -13.13
CA SER A 468 -4.03 -20.85 -11.86
C SER A 468 -4.63 -21.79 -10.82
N GLU A 469 -3.86 -22.69 -10.29
CA GLU A 469 -4.28 -23.55 -9.18
C GLU A 469 -3.95 -22.91 -7.83
N LYS A 470 -2.92 -22.05 -7.78
CA LYS A 470 -2.47 -21.33 -6.60
C LYS A 470 -2.29 -19.86 -6.88
N THR A 471 -2.67 -19.04 -5.92
CA THR A 471 -2.43 -17.60 -5.95
C THR A 471 -1.51 -17.24 -4.81
N ARG A 472 -0.48 -16.45 -5.11
CA ARG A 472 0.41 -15.89 -4.09
C ARG A 472 -0.15 -14.56 -3.60
N TYR A 473 -0.18 -14.42 -2.28
CA TYR A 473 -0.64 -13.22 -1.59
C TYR A 473 0.43 -12.71 -0.64
N ASP A 474 0.61 -11.40 -0.61
CA ASP A 474 1.39 -10.76 0.45
C ASP A 474 0.61 -10.74 1.76
N VAL A 475 1.28 -11.09 2.84
CA VAL A 475 0.75 -11.08 4.20
C VAL A 475 1.76 -10.43 5.15
N PRO A 476 1.35 -9.96 6.33
CA PRO A 476 2.29 -9.39 7.29
C PRO A 476 3.45 -10.36 7.61
N GLY A 477 4.69 -9.91 7.36
CA GLY A 477 5.90 -10.69 7.61
C GLY A 477 6.20 -11.80 6.60
N GLY A 478 5.55 -11.80 5.44
CA GLY A 478 5.82 -12.81 4.42
C GLY A 478 4.91 -12.79 3.20
N ALA A 479 4.87 -13.92 2.52
CA ALA A 479 3.93 -14.22 1.45
C ALA A 479 3.43 -15.65 1.60
N VAL A 480 2.19 -15.91 1.20
CA VAL A 480 1.59 -17.24 1.25
C VAL A 480 1.00 -17.60 -0.10
N GLU A 481 1.04 -18.88 -0.42
CA GLU A 481 0.32 -19.44 -1.57
C GLU A 481 -0.93 -20.14 -1.09
N ARG A 482 -2.08 -19.75 -1.66
CA ARG A 482 -3.38 -20.33 -1.37
C ARG A 482 -3.97 -20.93 -2.62
N GLU A 483 -4.78 -21.98 -2.47
CA GLU A 483 -5.53 -22.56 -3.57
C GLU A 483 -6.47 -21.53 -4.19
N SER A 484 -6.57 -21.52 -5.52
CA SER A 484 -7.48 -20.68 -6.29
C SER A 484 -8.90 -21.29 -6.27
N ALA A 485 -9.52 -21.30 -5.09
CA ALA A 485 -10.75 -22.04 -4.79
C ALA A 485 -12.01 -21.17 -4.72
N GLY A 486 -11.95 -19.89 -5.10
CA GLY A 486 -13.08 -18.98 -5.12
C GLY A 486 -13.57 -18.52 -3.74
N HIS A 487 -12.68 -18.50 -2.73
CA HIS A 487 -12.95 -17.98 -1.40
C HIS A 487 -12.36 -16.60 -1.20
N ASP A 488 -13.04 -15.77 -0.39
CA ASP A 488 -12.47 -14.49 0.03
C ASP A 488 -11.33 -14.71 1.01
N VAL A 489 -10.20 -14.10 0.72
CA VAL A 489 -8.95 -14.19 1.49
C VAL A 489 -8.34 -12.81 1.72
N PRO A 490 -7.63 -12.59 2.85
CA PRO A 490 -6.97 -11.33 3.07
C PRO A 490 -5.60 -11.30 2.36
N ALA A 491 -5.24 -10.12 1.84
CA ALA A 491 -3.88 -9.79 1.43
C ALA A 491 -3.56 -8.35 1.78
N VAL A 492 -2.27 -8.02 1.90
CA VAL A 492 -1.84 -6.67 2.25
C VAL A 492 -1.58 -5.85 0.99
N TYR A 493 -0.58 -6.18 0.22
CA TYR A 493 -0.21 -5.39 -0.96
C TYR A 493 -0.73 -5.97 -2.27
N TYR A 494 -0.70 -7.29 -2.45
CA TYR A 494 -1.03 -7.89 -3.74
C TYR A 494 -1.60 -9.30 -3.65
N GLY A 495 -2.28 -9.69 -4.73
CA GLY A 495 -2.59 -11.08 -5.09
C GLY A 495 -2.13 -11.34 -6.53
N ALA A 496 -1.43 -12.45 -6.74
CA ALA A 496 -0.90 -12.84 -8.04
C ALA A 496 -1.24 -14.31 -8.33
N PRO A 497 -2.18 -14.58 -9.26
CA PRO A 497 -2.47 -15.93 -9.72
C PRO A 497 -1.25 -16.51 -10.41
N LEU A 498 -0.73 -17.64 -9.92
CA LEU A 498 0.46 -18.28 -10.48
C LEU A 498 0.09 -19.17 -11.67
N PRO A 499 0.70 -18.99 -12.84
CA PRO A 499 0.48 -19.91 -13.96
C PRO A 499 1.04 -21.31 -13.63
N VAL A 500 0.37 -22.36 -14.09
CA VAL A 500 0.83 -23.74 -13.91
C VAL A 500 2.16 -23.97 -14.63
N GLU A 501 2.33 -23.37 -15.81
CA GLU A 501 3.59 -23.33 -16.54
C GLU A 501 4.32 -22.03 -16.24
N GLU A 502 5.61 -22.10 -15.95
CA GLU A 502 6.43 -20.91 -15.67
C GLU A 502 6.35 -19.90 -16.82
N GLY A 503 6.14 -18.64 -16.50
CA GLY A 503 6.01 -17.58 -17.49
C GLY A 503 5.37 -16.31 -16.94
N SER A 504 4.88 -15.47 -17.86
CA SER A 504 4.22 -14.21 -17.51
C SER A 504 2.98 -14.46 -16.63
N CYS A 505 2.79 -13.62 -15.61
CA CYS A 505 1.64 -13.67 -14.73
C CYS A 505 1.04 -12.28 -14.50
N LEU A 506 -0.23 -12.26 -14.10
CA LEU A 506 -0.92 -11.06 -13.64
C LEU A 506 -0.71 -10.86 -12.14
N MET A 507 -0.76 -9.62 -11.73
CA MET A 507 -0.76 -9.20 -10.33
C MET A 507 -1.79 -8.10 -10.13
N LEU A 508 -2.68 -8.24 -9.15
CA LEU A 508 -3.49 -7.15 -8.67
C LEU A 508 -2.90 -6.58 -7.39
N THR A 509 -2.76 -5.27 -7.33
CA THR A 509 -2.33 -4.54 -6.14
C THR A 509 -3.32 -3.44 -5.80
N SER A 510 -3.33 -3.00 -4.55
CA SER A 510 -4.16 -1.89 -4.09
C SER A 510 -3.44 -1.09 -3.01
N ASP A 511 -3.70 0.20 -2.99
CA ASP A 511 -3.24 1.12 -1.94
C ASP A 511 -3.98 0.94 -0.60
N SER A 512 -5.13 0.23 -0.59
CA SER A 512 -6.01 0.24 0.60
C SER A 512 -6.93 -0.96 0.77
N LYS A 513 -7.01 -1.87 -0.19
CA LYS A 513 -7.96 -3.00 -0.14
C LYS A 513 -7.28 -4.27 0.34
N TYR A 514 -7.98 -5.04 1.18
CA TYR A 514 -7.47 -6.26 1.78
C TYR A 514 -8.24 -7.52 1.35
N GLY A 515 -9.46 -7.39 0.81
CA GLY A 515 -10.30 -8.53 0.42
C GLY A 515 -10.03 -8.95 -1.02
N TYR A 516 -9.49 -10.14 -1.21
CA TYR A 516 -9.22 -10.73 -2.52
C TYR A 516 -9.97 -12.04 -2.66
N ARG A 517 -10.22 -12.46 -3.89
CA ARG A 517 -10.71 -13.79 -4.23
C ARG A 517 -10.11 -14.21 -5.55
N THR A 518 -9.65 -15.44 -5.65
CA THR A 518 -9.18 -16.02 -6.91
C THR A 518 -9.86 -17.36 -7.14
N ASP A 519 -10.38 -17.56 -8.33
CA ASP A 519 -10.70 -18.86 -8.88
C ASP A 519 -9.64 -19.24 -9.94
N LYS A 520 -9.85 -20.35 -10.65
CA LYS A 520 -8.82 -20.87 -11.58
C LYS A 520 -8.53 -19.97 -12.78
N GLN A 521 -9.39 -19.02 -13.10
CA GLN A 521 -9.30 -18.17 -14.29
C GLN A 521 -9.66 -16.70 -14.04
N ALA A 522 -9.88 -16.31 -12.81
CA ALA A 522 -10.14 -14.89 -12.48
C ALA A 522 -9.66 -14.55 -11.07
N ILE A 523 -9.19 -13.32 -10.92
CA ILE A 523 -8.91 -12.70 -9.62
C ILE A 523 -9.78 -11.45 -9.46
N LEU A 524 -10.21 -11.19 -8.25
CA LEU A 524 -10.95 -9.97 -7.93
C LEU A 524 -10.46 -9.32 -6.63
N ILE A 525 -10.76 -8.03 -6.52
CA ILE A 525 -10.62 -7.25 -5.29
C ILE A 525 -11.99 -6.75 -4.88
N ASN A 526 -12.36 -6.97 -3.62
CA ASN A 526 -13.55 -6.40 -3.02
C ASN A 526 -13.28 -4.94 -2.65
N LEU A 527 -14.09 -4.01 -3.15
CA LEU A 527 -13.86 -2.58 -3.05
C LEU A 527 -14.66 -1.92 -1.93
N LEU A 528 -15.98 -2.14 -1.94
CA LEU A 528 -16.93 -1.61 -0.97
C LEU A 528 -17.98 -2.67 -0.64
N ARG A 529 -18.51 -2.59 0.58
CA ARG A 529 -19.54 -3.51 1.03
C ARG A 529 -20.50 -2.80 2.00
N ALA A 530 -21.76 -2.70 1.64
CA ALA A 530 -22.80 -2.05 2.42
C ALA A 530 -23.37 -3.00 3.50
N ALA A 531 -22.54 -3.41 4.45
CA ALA A 531 -22.99 -4.10 5.66
C ALA A 531 -24.01 -3.21 6.41
N TYR A 532 -24.79 -3.76 7.33
CA TYR A 532 -25.82 -3.01 8.07
C TYR A 532 -25.80 -3.25 9.58
N THR A 533 -24.89 -4.09 10.06
CA THR A 533 -24.72 -4.44 11.47
C THR A 533 -23.24 -4.61 11.76
N PRO A 534 -22.67 -3.98 12.82
CA PRO A 534 -23.31 -3.10 13.80
C PRO A 534 -23.54 -1.66 13.32
N ASP A 535 -22.78 -1.16 12.34
CA ASP A 535 -23.03 0.14 11.71
C ASP A 535 -24.13 -0.04 10.65
N ARG A 536 -25.12 0.86 10.69
CA ARG A 536 -26.28 0.81 9.79
C ARG A 536 -25.97 1.32 8.39
N TYR A 537 -25.02 2.23 8.25
CA TYR A 537 -24.71 2.94 7.02
C TYR A 537 -23.20 3.06 6.78
N PRO A 538 -22.47 1.94 6.78
CA PRO A 538 -21.03 1.97 6.56
C PRO A 538 -20.71 2.49 5.16
N ASP A 539 -19.58 3.19 5.06
CA ASP A 539 -19.00 3.60 3.78
C ASP A 539 -19.86 4.54 2.91
N GLN A 540 -20.91 5.17 3.43
CA GLN A 540 -21.71 6.12 2.64
C GLN A 540 -20.89 7.33 2.17
N GLY A 541 -21.08 7.76 0.90
CA GLY A 541 -20.50 8.95 0.29
C GLY A 541 -19.20 8.68 -0.48
N PHE A 542 -18.29 9.66 -0.47
CA PHE A 542 -17.11 9.64 -1.33
C PHE A 542 -16.01 8.73 -0.85
N HIS A 543 -15.44 7.98 -1.80
CA HIS A 543 -14.24 7.19 -1.64
C HIS A 543 -13.30 7.44 -2.81
N HIS A 544 -12.01 7.26 -2.59
CA HIS A 544 -11.04 7.07 -3.65
C HIS A 544 -9.98 6.05 -3.23
N TRP A 545 -9.44 5.37 -4.22
CA TRP A 545 -8.36 4.40 -4.07
C TRP A 545 -7.68 4.17 -5.41
N GLU A 546 -6.52 3.56 -5.37
CA GLU A 546 -5.80 3.13 -6.56
C GLU A 546 -5.68 1.60 -6.59
N LEU A 547 -5.91 1.03 -7.78
CA LEU A 547 -5.61 -0.35 -8.07
C LEU A 547 -4.50 -0.43 -9.11
N GLY A 548 -3.67 -1.45 -9.03
CA GLY A 548 -2.68 -1.77 -10.05
C GLY A 548 -2.97 -3.11 -10.71
N VAL A 549 -2.98 -3.12 -12.03
CA VAL A 549 -2.98 -4.34 -12.84
C VAL A 549 -1.60 -4.51 -13.42
N GLY A 550 -0.78 -5.34 -12.78
CA GLY A 550 0.59 -5.62 -13.17
C GLY A 550 0.70 -6.77 -14.16
N VAL A 551 1.59 -6.62 -15.14
CA VAL A 551 1.96 -7.66 -16.10
C VAL A 551 3.43 -8.00 -15.89
N LEU A 552 3.69 -9.12 -15.24
CA LEU A 552 5.03 -9.56 -14.86
C LEU A 552 5.55 -10.61 -15.83
N PRO A 553 6.85 -10.58 -16.18
CA PRO A 553 7.42 -11.55 -17.12
C PRO A 553 7.68 -12.93 -16.49
N SER A 554 7.59 -13.02 -15.17
CA SER A 554 7.79 -14.23 -14.39
C SER A 554 6.94 -14.25 -13.13
N SER A 555 6.91 -15.37 -12.44
CA SER A 555 6.27 -15.55 -11.14
C SER A 555 7.24 -15.37 -9.97
N ASP A 556 8.32 -14.62 -10.16
CA ASP A 556 9.28 -14.31 -9.09
C ASP A 556 8.62 -13.42 -8.01
N TRP A 557 8.68 -13.86 -6.75
CA TRP A 557 8.07 -13.16 -5.63
C TRP A 557 8.76 -11.82 -5.32
N CYS A 558 10.06 -11.71 -5.55
CA CYS A 558 10.80 -10.45 -5.34
C CYS A 558 10.39 -9.40 -6.37
N GLU A 559 10.14 -9.78 -7.61
CA GLU A 559 9.61 -8.86 -8.61
C GLU A 559 8.18 -8.41 -8.24
N MET A 560 7.32 -9.34 -7.83
CA MET A 560 5.96 -9.02 -7.34
C MET A 560 6.03 -8.01 -6.20
N MET A 561 6.87 -8.26 -5.20
CA MET A 561 7.04 -7.40 -4.05
C MET A 561 7.63 -6.04 -4.43
N SER A 562 8.61 -6.00 -5.33
CA SER A 562 9.18 -4.76 -5.86
C SER A 562 8.11 -3.88 -6.50
N GLN A 563 7.26 -4.46 -7.37
CA GLN A 563 6.18 -3.72 -8.01
C GLN A 563 5.14 -3.23 -7.00
N ALA A 564 4.79 -4.04 -6.00
CA ALA A 564 3.85 -3.67 -4.95
C ALA A 564 4.40 -2.56 -4.04
N MET A 565 5.67 -2.64 -3.63
CA MET A 565 6.33 -1.62 -2.84
C MET A 565 6.46 -0.29 -3.62
N CYS A 566 6.86 -0.35 -4.90
CA CYS A 566 6.92 0.84 -5.75
C CYS A 566 5.53 1.46 -5.99
N PHE A 567 4.48 0.66 -6.02
CA PHE A 567 3.10 1.14 -6.12
C PHE A 567 2.66 1.86 -4.83
N SER A 568 3.00 1.32 -3.68
CA SER A 568 2.56 1.79 -2.37
C SER A 568 3.44 2.90 -1.79
N HIS A 569 4.73 2.96 -2.10
CA HIS A 569 5.68 3.94 -1.59
C HIS A 569 6.15 4.87 -2.72
N PRO A 570 5.57 6.05 -2.91
CA PRO A 570 5.92 6.94 -4.01
C PRO A 570 7.33 7.54 -3.83
N LEU A 571 7.95 7.98 -4.92
CA LEU A 571 9.10 8.89 -4.83
C LEU A 571 8.62 10.24 -4.27
N TYR A 572 9.30 10.74 -3.24
CA TYR A 572 8.97 12.03 -2.61
C TYR A 572 9.73 13.15 -3.28
N ALA A 573 9.00 14.08 -3.89
CA ALA A 573 9.60 15.26 -4.51
C ALA A 573 9.71 16.41 -3.48
N TYR A 574 10.94 16.73 -3.09
CA TYR A 574 11.23 17.82 -2.19
C TYR A 574 11.79 19.02 -2.98
N SER A 575 11.06 20.15 -2.99
CA SER A 575 11.56 21.38 -3.56
C SER A 575 12.69 21.90 -2.68
N ASN A 576 13.91 22.02 -3.22
CA ASN A 576 15.08 22.47 -2.49
C ASN A 576 15.52 23.86 -2.94
N SER A 577 16.30 24.56 -2.11
CA SER A 577 17.00 25.78 -2.49
C SER A 577 18.38 25.44 -3.07
N VAL A 578 18.97 26.38 -3.83
CA VAL A 578 20.33 26.22 -4.36
C VAL A 578 21.33 26.66 -3.31
N HIS A 579 22.21 25.74 -2.88
CA HIS A 579 23.24 25.97 -1.86
C HIS A 579 24.39 24.96 -2.01
N PRO A 580 25.60 25.26 -1.46
CA PRO A 580 26.67 24.26 -1.36
C PRO A 580 26.31 23.19 -0.31
N GLY A 581 26.88 22.01 -0.44
CA GLY A 581 26.71 20.91 0.49
C GLY A 581 27.83 19.89 0.44
N THR A 582 27.71 18.83 1.22
CA THR A 582 28.74 17.78 1.33
C THR A 582 28.41 16.55 0.48
N PHE A 583 27.14 16.30 0.20
CA PHE A 583 26.71 15.19 -0.60
C PHE A 583 26.51 15.60 -2.07
N GLY A 584 26.77 14.66 -2.99
CA GLY A 584 26.65 14.88 -4.43
C GLY A 584 25.21 14.87 -4.94
N GLN A 585 25.06 14.86 -6.26
CA GLN A 585 23.77 15.00 -6.95
C GLN A 585 22.85 13.79 -6.84
N SER A 586 23.41 12.62 -6.58
CA SER A 586 22.68 11.37 -6.36
C SER A 586 23.45 10.51 -5.37
N PHE A 587 22.75 9.92 -4.43
CA PHE A 587 23.39 9.16 -3.36
C PHE A 587 22.46 8.07 -2.80
N SER A 588 23.05 6.89 -2.47
CA SER A 588 22.38 5.83 -1.73
C SER A 588 23.05 5.70 -0.37
N PHE A 589 22.28 5.84 0.68
CA PHE A 589 22.78 5.70 2.06
C PHE A 589 23.00 4.26 2.46
N LEU A 590 22.09 3.39 1.99
CA LEU A 590 22.11 1.95 2.25
C LEU A 590 21.68 1.21 0.99
N LYS A 591 22.41 0.15 0.62
CA LYS A 591 21.95 -0.80 -0.40
C LYS A 591 21.71 -2.15 0.26
N VAL A 592 20.65 -2.79 -0.13
CA VAL A 592 20.27 -4.12 0.34
C VAL A 592 20.02 -4.96 -0.91
N ASP A 593 20.91 -5.91 -1.17
CA ASP A 593 20.86 -6.79 -2.34
C ASP A 593 20.66 -8.24 -1.88
N GLY A 594 19.68 -8.90 -2.48
CA GLY A 594 19.30 -10.27 -2.16
C GLY A 594 17.80 -10.52 -2.34
N GLN A 595 17.41 -11.77 -2.28
CA GLN A 595 16.02 -12.23 -2.39
C GLN A 595 15.28 -12.01 -1.06
N VAL A 596 15.18 -10.74 -0.63
CA VAL A 596 14.53 -10.36 0.63
C VAL A 596 13.66 -9.12 0.45
N LYS A 597 12.67 -8.96 1.33
CA LYS A 597 11.93 -7.68 1.49
C LYS A 597 12.41 -6.99 2.77
N VAL A 598 12.84 -5.74 2.65
CA VAL A 598 13.05 -4.88 3.81
C VAL A 598 11.68 -4.48 4.38
N ALA A 599 11.46 -4.88 5.63
CA ALA A 599 10.23 -4.59 6.38
C ALA A 599 10.34 -3.30 7.20
N ALA A 600 11.55 -2.91 7.61
CA ALA A 600 11.82 -1.64 8.26
C ALA A 600 13.30 -1.27 8.11
N LEU A 601 13.55 0.02 7.91
CA LEU A 601 14.84 0.67 8.12
C LEU A 601 14.58 1.87 9.02
N LYS A 602 15.08 1.84 10.25
CA LYS A 602 14.75 2.87 11.25
C LYS A 602 15.91 3.12 12.22
N GLU A 603 15.88 4.26 12.90
CA GLU A 603 16.71 4.50 14.07
C GLU A 603 16.30 3.55 15.21
N THR A 604 17.27 3.01 15.94
CA THR A 604 17.00 2.14 17.10
C THR A 604 16.31 2.90 18.23
N GLU A 605 15.56 2.18 19.09
CA GLU A 605 14.84 2.81 20.22
C GLU A 605 15.79 3.45 21.24
N ASP A 606 17.03 2.98 21.36
CA ASP A 606 18.08 3.57 22.19
C ASP A 606 18.83 4.71 21.51
N GLY A 607 18.67 4.90 20.17
CA GLY A 607 19.32 5.94 19.39
C GLY A 607 20.78 5.68 19.06
N ASP A 608 21.29 4.48 19.33
CA ASP A 608 22.70 4.15 19.14
C ASP A 608 23.08 3.78 17.70
N GLY A 609 22.09 3.48 16.86
CA GLY A 609 22.29 3.03 15.50
C GLY A 609 21.04 2.92 14.67
N LEU A 610 21.11 2.09 13.64
CA LEU A 610 19.98 1.75 12.79
C LEU A 610 19.59 0.28 12.97
N LEU A 611 18.29 0.01 12.84
CA LEU A 611 17.72 -1.31 12.72
C LEU A 611 17.30 -1.54 11.28
N LEU A 612 17.80 -2.62 10.67
CA LEU A 612 17.33 -3.16 9.40
C LEU A 612 16.58 -4.46 9.68
N ARG A 613 15.28 -4.47 9.40
CA ARG A 613 14.43 -5.67 9.50
C ARG A 613 14.04 -6.12 8.10
N TYR A 614 14.19 -7.39 7.84
CA TYR A 614 13.90 -7.96 6.52
C TYR A 614 13.39 -9.39 6.65
N TYR A 615 12.72 -9.89 5.62
CA TYR A 615 12.26 -11.27 5.58
C TYR A 615 12.50 -11.93 4.22
N ASN A 616 12.72 -13.23 4.27
CA ASN A 616 12.84 -14.13 3.14
C ASN A 616 11.54 -14.92 2.98
N CYS A 617 10.83 -14.73 1.87
CA CYS A 617 9.63 -15.51 1.52
C CYS A 617 9.95 -16.76 0.70
N SER A 618 11.23 -17.00 0.38
CA SER A 618 11.68 -18.16 -0.36
C SER A 618 11.70 -19.41 0.55
N GLU A 619 11.46 -20.57 -0.03
CA GLU A 619 11.64 -21.87 0.63
C GLU A 619 13.12 -22.28 0.78
N LYS A 620 14.05 -21.43 0.36
CA LYS A 620 15.48 -21.66 0.37
C LYS A 620 16.20 -20.67 1.25
N GLU A 621 17.37 -21.09 1.77
CA GLU A 621 18.32 -20.16 2.37
C GLU A 621 18.79 -19.17 1.29
N GLU A 622 18.80 -17.89 1.61
CA GLU A 622 19.22 -16.81 0.74
C GLU A 622 20.46 -16.10 1.31
N GLN A 623 21.16 -15.39 0.45
CA GLN A 623 22.27 -14.54 0.84
C GLN A 623 21.87 -13.08 0.67
N LEU A 624 22.06 -12.28 1.72
CA LEU A 624 21.82 -10.85 1.75
C LEU A 624 23.16 -10.14 1.80
N GLU A 625 23.33 -9.13 0.94
CA GLU A 625 24.43 -8.17 1.01
C GLU A 625 23.87 -6.81 1.41
N VAL A 626 24.46 -6.21 2.42
CA VAL A 626 24.15 -4.85 2.90
C VAL A 626 25.39 -3.99 2.74
N GLU A 627 25.29 -2.91 1.99
CA GLU A 627 26.33 -1.89 1.82
C GLU A 627 25.88 -0.57 2.43
N SER A 628 26.65 0.01 3.35
CA SER A 628 26.42 1.34 3.91
C SER A 628 27.48 2.33 3.43
N ALA A 629 27.05 3.43 2.84
CA ALA A 629 27.98 4.43 2.28
C ALA A 629 28.88 5.07 3.34
N GLY A 630 28.41 5.22 4.59
CA GLY A 630 29.18 5.79 5.70
C GLY A 630 30.05 4.80 6.47
N GLY A 631 29.99 3.49 6.11
CA GLY A 631 30.55 2.42 6.92
C GLY A 631 29.84 2.28 8.27
N TRP A 632 30.29 1.36 9.10
CA TRP A 632 29.80 1.13 10.45
C TRP A 632 30.94 0.77 11.41
N LYS A 633 30.66 0.85 12.70
CA LYS A 633 31.54 0.39 13.78
C LYS A 633 31.35 -1.08 14.08
N GLU A 634 30.10 -1.53 14.14
CA GLU A 634 29.72 -2.89 14.48
C GLU A 634 28.36 -3.24 13.92
N VAL A 635 28.16 -4.48 13.51
CA VAL A 635 26.87 -5.04 13.13
C VAL A 635 26.62 -6.32 13.94
N SER A 636 25.44 -6.44 14.50
CA SER A 636 24.98 -7.63 15.24
C SER A 636 23.59 -8.08 14.79
N ARG A 637 23.28 -9.37 14.95
CA ARG A 637 21.90 -9.84 14.91
C ARG A 637 21.12 -9.17 16.04
N SER A 638 19.84 -9.00 15.81
CA SER A 638 18.93 -8.43 16.80
C SER A 638 17.65 -9.23 16.86
N ASP A 639 17.00 -9.23 18.01
CA ASP A 639 15.61 -9.70 18.12
C ASP A 639 14.60 -8.58 17.79
N ALA A 640 13.31 -8.89 17.89
CA ALA A 640 12.24 -7.95 17.64
C ALA A 640 12.19 -6.77 18.65
N MET A 641 12.82 -6.95 19.82
CA MET A 641 12.94 -5.93 20.89
C MET A 641 14.24 -5.12 20.78
N GLU A 642 14.98 -5.27 19.68
CA GLU A 642 16.26 -4.59 19.39
C GLU A 642 17.42 -4.97 20.36
N ASN A 643 17.28 -6.07 21.10
CA ASN A 643 18.39 -6.58 21.88
C ASN A 643 19.48 -7.15 20.97
N SER A 644 20.72 -6.68 21.15
CA SER A 644 21.85 -7.18 20.38
C SER A 644 22.15 -8.64 20.73
N GLY A 645 22.27 -9.48 19.71
CA GLY A 645 22.64 -10.89 19.78
C GLY A 645 24.05 -11.15 19.26
N GLU A 646 24.18 -12.14 18.36
CA GLU A 646 25.44 -12.53 17.75
C GLU A 646 26.05 -11.36 16.96
N LYS A 647 27.32 -11.08 17.21
CA LYS A 647 28.08 -10.13 16.42
C LYS A 647 28.39 -10.70 15.02
N LEU A 648 28.02 -9.96 13.97
CA LEU A 648 28.17 -10.37 12.58
C LEU A 648 29.40 -9.75 11.92
N ALA A 649 29.69 -8.49 12.23
CA ALA A 649 30.82 -7.78 11.67
C ALA A 649 31.37 -6.72 12.64
N ASP A 650 32.69 -6.51 12.56
CA ASP A 650 33.39 -5.34 13.08
C ASP A 650 33.33 -4.19 12.07
N GLN A 651 34.12 -3.16 12.27
CA GLN A 651 34.23 -2.00 11.42
C GLN A 651 34.33 -2.38 9.92
N GLY A 652 33.48 -1.77 9.09
CA GLY A 652 33.40 -2.02 7.66
C GLY A 652 32.28 -1.23 6.99
N ASN A 653 31.97 -1.59 5.77
CA ASN A 653 30.89 -0.97 4.99
C ASN A 653 30.11 -1.98 4.13
N VAL A 654 30.53 -3.24 4.06
CA VAL A 654 29.82 -4.32 3.36
C VAL A 654 29.67 -5.51 4.30
N LEU A 655 28.46 -5.99 4.45
CA LEU A 655 28.09 -7.16 5.24
C LEU A 655 27.39 -8.19 4.34
N THR A 656 27.83 -9.43 4.43
CA THR A 656 27.11 -10.55 3.84
C THR A 656 26.55 -11.44 4.92
N VAL A 657 25.24 -11.66 4.91
CA VAL A 657 24.52 -12.48 5.89
C VAL A 657 23.75 -13.59 5.18
N ARG A 658 23.77 -14.78 5.78
CA ARG A 658 22.87 -15.86 5.37
C ARG A 658 21.56 -15.73 6.13
N GLN A 659 20.48 -15.88 5.38
CA GLN A 659 19.13 -15.85 5.93
C GLN A 659 18.44 -17.17 5.66
N ALA A 660 17.87 -17.76 6.71
CA ALA A 660 17.12 -19.00 6.60
C ALA A 660 15.89 -18.87 5.71
N ALA A 661 15.43 -19.98 5.15
CA ALA A 661 14.17 -20.04 4.44
C ALA A 661 13.00 -19.58 5.32
N SER A 662 12.03 -18.88 4.74
CA SER A 662 10.77 -18.45 5.40
C SER A 662 11.03 -17.81 6.77
N SER A 663 12.00 -16.89 6.85
CA SER A 663 12.42 -16.26 8.11
C SER A 663 12.28 -14.75 8.09
N LEU A 664 12.02 -14.17 9.27
CA LEU A 664 12.08 -12.74 9.56
C LEU A 664 13.29 -12.50 10.45
N GLU A 665 14.20 -11.64 10.05
CA GLU A 665 15.42 -11.32 10.77
C GLU A 665 15.61 -9.81 10.95
N CYS A 666 16.42 -9.46 11.95
CA CYS A 666 16.84 -8.10 12.22
C CYS A 666 18.35 -8.03 12.37
N VAL A 667 18.94 -6.95 11.88
CA VAL A 667 20.31 -6.56 12.17
C VAL A 667 20.36 -5.15 12.74
N LYS A 668 21.13 -4.98 13.82
CA LYS A 668 21.43 -3.69 14.43
C LYS A 668 22.79 -3.22 13.94
N ILE A 669 22.84 -2.02 13.40
CA ILE A 669 24.03 -1.42 12.79
C ILE A 669 24.45 -0.19 13.61
N LEU A 670 25.60 -0.25 14.24
CA LEU A 670 26.16 0.84 15.04
C LEU A 670 27.18 1.66 14.22
N TYR A 671 27.01 2.97 14.19
CA TYR A 671 27.85 3.89 13.41
C TYR A 671 28.84 4.70 14.28
N ARG A 672 28.54 4.87 15.54
CA ARG A 672 29.34 5.72 16.48
C ARG A 672 29.80 4.96 17.73
#